data_53a9b488526161bb3e3c92c7476b3c3f
#
_entry.id   53a9b488526161bb3e3c92c7476b3c3f
#
_cell.length_a   1.000
_cell.length_b   1.000
_cell.length_c   1.000
_cell.angle_alpha   90.00
_cell.angle_beta   90.00
_cell.angle_gamma   90.00
#
_symmetry.space_group_name_H-M   'P 1'
#
loop_
_entity.id
_entity.type
_entity.pdbx_description
1 polymer ?
#
loop_
_entity_poly.entity_id
_entity_poly.type
_entity_poly.pdbx_seq_one_letter_code
_entity_poly.pdbx_strand_id
1 'polypeptide(L)'
;MCGIFGWITGRGAGISNDTFAKGIKELLLLSETRGKESSGICCLTQKKIRIYKECIRAKSLMNRAIFKDILQNTMAEHSQAVMGHARMVTNGSQDDNRNNQPVVRNDLVCIHNGIIVNDDALWKSHPDLLREAEVDTEIFLALMEKYCYQKNLLDAFKKCLEEMKGSLSIALADRTSDYLLLYTNTGSLYTCLSVDRNMLLFASEKYILEQTIKKENLSRWFHTKSIRQIVPQNGIVINLSDCSMQAFHADSVTERIPKGDIPRTLENLSPAISKDKATSLPKIRYQTDLSKVEKLLQVDTDKICALKRCSRCLLPETFPGISFDENGVCSVCREYEIIPPKGEDALKNVLGKNRTHNSTYDCIVPLSGGRDSCYMLHYMVKELGLKVVSYTYDWGMVTDLARRNIQRMCSALGVEHILISADIARKRENVRLNVNAWLKHPQLATVPLFMAGDKQFFYYAQMLKKQMHIDSIVFGMNKLEETQFKVRFASNTKTGENGIYYDLSTKNKYSLLFAYAKEFMRNPAYINRSMLDSLGGFVSYYFIPKDYIHLFDYIPWDQKTVEDVILNEYDWEKAKGTDETWRIGDGTAPFYNYIYYRMAGFTEFDTFKSNQIREGMIDRETALASLEKSNRISTEDFVWYCNTIGIDPVSALKIINNQKPLYER
;
A
#
# COMPACT_ATOMS: atom_id res chain seq x y z
N MET A 1 3.64 5.15 -0.30
CA MET A 1 4.50 5.70 0.79
C MET A 1 5.93 5.34 0.51
N CYS A 2 6.83 6.26 0.84
CA CYS A 2 8.20 6.27 0.35
C CYS A 2 9.20 6.00 1.48
N GLY A 3 10.45 5.68 1.16
CA GLY A 3 11.53 5.66 2.13
C GLY A 3 12.21 7.02 2.20
N ILE A 4 12.20 7.66 3.37
CA ILE A 4 13.00 8.87 3.63
C ILE A 4 14.10 8.57 4.63
N PHE A 5 15.23 9.24 4.47
CA PHE A 5 16.38 9.10 5.34
C PHE A 5 17.28 10.34 5.28
N GLY A 6 18.16 10.45 6.24
CA GLY A 6 19.23 11.45 6.18
C GLY A 6 20.27 11.29 7.26
N TRP A 7 21.33 12.06 7.08
CA TRP A 7 22.46 12.14 7.99
C TRP A 7 22.89 13.60 8.14
N ILE A 8 22.86 14.09 9.34
CA ILE A 8 23.29 15.44 9.70
C ILE A 8 24.65 15.34 10.41
N THR A 9 25.58 16.20 10.04
CA THR A 9 26.92 16.29 10.63
C THR A 9 27.20 17.71 11.11
N GLY A 10 27.35 17.89 12.41
CA GLY A 10 27.81 19.16 12.98
C GLY A 10 29.27 19.45 12.69
N ARG A 11 29.70 20.66 12.99
CA ARG A 11 31.10 21.08 12.79
C ARG A 11 32.04 20.23 13.65
N GLY A 12 33.08 19.70 13.02
CA GLY A 12 34.09 18.89 13.74
C GLY A 12 33.70 17.43 13.99
N ALA A 13 32.65 16.93 13.36
CA ALA A 13 32.29 15.52 13.40
C ALA A 13 33.45 14.64 12.92
N GLY A 14 33.95 13.76 13.79
CA GLY A 14 35.11 12.91 13.52
C GLY A 14 34.84 11.68 12.69
N ILE A 15 34.20 11.85 11.50
CA ILE A 15 33.87 10.76 10.57
C ILE A 15 34.63 10.92 9.26
N SER A 16 35.13 9.81 8.69
CA SER A 16 35.83 9.85 7.40
C SER A 16 34.82 9.98 6.25
N ASN A 17 35.25 10.61 5.14
CA ASN A 17 34.47 10.77 3.95
C ASN A 17 33.98 9.43 3.39
N ASP A 18 34.79 8.38 3.41
CA ASP A 18 34.45 7.04 2.93
C ASP A 18 33.35 6.40 3.80
N THR A 19 33.47 6.48 5.12
CA THR A 19 32.47 5.95 6.06
C THR A 19 31.14 6.67 5.90
N PHE A 20 31.14 7.98 5.79
CA PHE A 20 29.94 8.78 5.55
C PHE A 20 29.26 8.39 4.23
N ALA A 21 30.03 8.33 3.12
CA ALA A 21 29.51 7.98 1.82
C ALA A 21 28.93 6.56 1.76
N LYS A 22 29.57 5.59 2.45
CA LYS A 22 29.04 4.22 2.59
C LYS A 22 27.74 4.20 3.38
N GLY A 23 27.64 4.92 4.48
CA GLY A 23 26.44 5.02 5.28
C GLY A 23 25.25 5.64 4.51
N ILE A 24 25.49 6.71 3.75
CA ILE A 24 24.45 7.30 2.87
C ILE A 24 23.97 6.32 1.81
N LYS A 25 24.87 5.55 1.18
CA LYS A 25 24.52 4.54 0.20
C LYS A 25 23.68 3.41 0.82
N GLU A 26 24.05 2.96 2.02
CA GLU A 26 23.30 1.91 2.72
C GLU A 26 21.92 2.40 3.16
N LEU A 27 21.78 3.63 3.69
CA LEU A 27 20.50 4.25 4.00
C LEU A 27 19.58 4.30 2.76
N LEU A 28 20.11 4.72 1.62
CA LEU A 28 19.37 4.79 0.36
C LEU A 28 18.95 3.39 -0.12
N LEU A 29 19.85 2.40 -0.05
CA LEU A 29 19.60 1.04 -0.48
C LEU A 29 18.52 0.36 0.39
N LEU A 30 18.58 0.52 1.69
CA LEU A 30 17.59 -0.03 2.62
C LEU A 30 16.22 0.64 2.45
N SER A 31 16.20 1.94 2.15
CA SER A 31 14.97 2.70 1.87
C SER A 31 14.27 2.26 0.58
N GLU A 32 14.96 1.58 -0.36
CA GLU A 32 14.38 1.04 -1.61
C GLU A 32 13.26 0.00 -1.35
N THR A 33 13.21 -0.61 -0.19
CA THR A 33 12.11 -1.52 0.19
C THR A 33 10.74 -0.84 0.15
N ARG A 34 10.70 0.47 0.37
CA ARG A 34 9.51 1.32 0.38
C ARG A 34 9.10 1.79 -1.02
N GLY A 35 10.06 1.95 -1.93
CA GLY A 35 9.78 2.43 -3.28
C GLY A 35 10.95 2.18 -4.23
N LYS A 36 10.63 1.66 -5.42
CA LYS A 36 11.61 1.22 -6.43
C LYS A 36 11.51 1.98 -7.74
N GLU A 37 10.66 3.01 -7.81
CA GLU A 37 10.31 3.66 -9.07
C GLU A 37 11.15 4.89 -9.35
N SER A 38 11.51 5.66 -8.33
CA SER A 38 12.53 6.71 -8.45
C SER A 38 13.32 6.88 -7.16
N SER A 39 14.49 7.51 -7.27
CA SER A 39 15.35 7.78 -6.13
C SER A 39 15.98 9.17 -6.27
N GLY A 40 16.28 9.81 -5.14
CA GLY A 40 16.92 11.11 -5.13
C GLY A 40 17.61 11.43 -3.82
N ILE A 41 18.56 12.37 -3.89
CA ILE A 41 19.27 12.93 -2.75
C ILE A 41 19.30 14.46 -2.81
N CYS A 42 19.40 15.07 -1.64
CA CYS A 42 19.72 16.48 -1.44
C CYS A 42 20.86 16.57 -0.44
N CYS A 43 21.91 17.29 -0.83
CA CYS A 43 23.08 17.53 -0.01
C CYS A 43 23.20 19.02 0.34
N LEU A 44 23.23 19.29 1.64
CA LEU A 44 23.35 20.64 2.19
C LEU A 44 24.78 20.87 2.69
N THR A 45 25.43 21.92 2.19
CA THR A 45 26.67 22.46 2.72
C THR A 45 26.44 23.85 3.29
N GLN A 46 27.45 24.50 3.83
CA GLN A 46 27.32 25.88 4.31
C GLN A 46 26.91 26.87 3.19
N LYS A 47 27.31 26.61 1.95
CA LYS A 47 27.12 27.53 0.82
C LYS A 47 26.13 27.07 -0.23
N LYS A 48 25.88 25.75 -0.31
CA LYS A 48 25.14 25.16 -1.41
C LYS A 48 24.14 24.09 -0.95
N ILE A 49 23.07 23.98 -1.72
CA ILE A 49 22.14 22.84 -1.72
C ILE A 49 22.21 22.21 -3.10
N ARG A 50 22.66 20.96 -3.18
CA ARG A 50 22.73 20.18 -4.42
C ARG A 50 21.71 19.06 -4.42
N ILE A 51 20.92 18.98 -5.49
CA ILE A 51 19.85 17.99 -5.63
C ILE A 51 20.10 17.17 -6.88
N TYR A 52 19.94 15.85 -6.71
CA TYR A 52 19.98 14.93 -7.83
C TYR A 52 18.95 13.81 -7.64
N LYS A 53 18.06 13.64 -8.62
CA LYS A 53 16.99 12.65 -8.63
C LYS A 53 16.72 12.15 -10.03
N GLU A 54 16.38 10.87 -10.15
CA GLU A 54 15.99 10.24 -11.41
C GLU A 54 14.90 9.18 -11.19
N CYS A 55 14.16 8.86 -12.26
CA CYS A 55 13.21 7.74 -12.33
C CYS A 55 13.98 6.40 -12.46
N ILE A 56 14.79 6.06 -11.45
CA ILE A 56 15.57 4.83 -11.39
C ILE A 56 15.65 4.33 -9.94
N ARG A 57 15.96 3.03 -9.79
CA ARG A 57 16.15 2.41 -8.48
C ARG A 57 17.38 2.96 -7.77
N ALA A 58 17.39 2.90 -6.45
CA ALA A 58 18.48 3.35 -5.60
C ALA A 58 19.86 2.80 -6.04
N LYS A 59 19.94 1.49 -6.30
CA LYS A 59 21.18 0.86 -6.78
C LYS A 59 21.70 1.47 -8.09
N SER A 60 20.81 1.84 -8.99
CA SER A 60 21.19 2.48 -10.27
C SER A 60 21.60 3.93 -10.07
N LEU A 61 20.92 4.67 -9.19
CA LEU A 61 21.26 6.05 -8.84
C LEU A 61 22.68 6.15 -8.26
N MET A 62 23.04 5.25 -7.35
CA MET A 62 24.37 5.19 -6.71
C MET A 62 25.51 4.99 -7.71
N ASN A 63 25.24 4.41 -8.89
CA ASN A 63 26.24 4.20 -9.95
C ASN A 63 26.45 5.43 -10.85
N ARG A 64 25.56 6.43 -10.80
CA ARG A 64 25.66 7.65 -11.60
C ARG A 64 26.87 8.48 -11.20
N ALA A 65 27.59 9.03 -12.19
CA ALA A 65 28.76 9.89 -11.94
C ALA A 65 28.38 11.13 -11.12
N ILE A 66 27.23 11.75 -11.43
CA ILE A 66 26.72 12.93 -10.72
C ILE A 66 26.47 12.62 -9.24
N PHE A 67 25.88 11.46 -8.92
CA PHE A 67 25.65 11.04 -7.52
C PHE A 67 26.97 10.94 -6.75
N LYS A 68 27.99 10.33 -7.37
CA LYS A 68 29.33 10.17 -6.75
C LYS A 68 30.02 11.51 -6.55
N ASP A 69 29.93 12.39 -7.56
CA ASP A 69 30.50 13.74 -7.54
C ASP A 69 29.85 14.59 -6.42
N ILE A 70 28.52 14.59 -6.32
CA ILE A 70 27.79 15.32 -5.27
C ILE A 70 28.27 14.87 -3.90
N LEU A 71 28.34 13.54 -3.62
CA LEU A 71 28.80 13.05 -2.31
C LEU A 71 30.24 13.44 -2.01
N GLN A 72 31.15 13.33 -2.99
CA GLN A 72 32.55 13.71 -2.81
C GLN A 72 32.71 15.20 -2.52
N ASN A 73 32.09 16.06 -3.31
CA ASN A 73 32.14 17.50 -3.13
C ASN A 73 31.47 17.97 -1.84
N THR A 74 30.37 17.34 -1.45
CA THR A 74 29.66 17.64 -0.21
C THR A 74 30.56 17.45 1.00
N MET A 75 31.37 16.38 1.02
CA MET A 75 32.33 16.12 2.11
C MET A 75 33.49 17.13 2.12
N ALA A 76 34.00 17.49 0.92
CA ALA A 76 35.08 18.47 0.81
C ALA A 76 34.65 19.89 1.24
N GLU A 77 33.38 20.23 1.07
CA GLU A 77 32.81 21.54 1.43
C GLU A 77 32.22 21.58 2.85
N HIS A 78 32.60 20.68 3.75
CA HIS A 78 32.01 20.51 5.09
C HIS A 78 30.49 20.31 5.03
N SER A 79 30.08 19.07 4.74
CA SER A 79 28.68 18.67 4.74
C SER A 79 28.01 19.00 6.07
N GLN A 80 26.82 19.59 5.98
CA GLN A 80 25.96 19.78 7.15
C GLN A 80 24.86 18.73 7.19
N ALA A 81 24.30 18.34 6.02
CA ALA A 81 23.28 17.30 5.96
C ALA A 81 23.19 16.67 4.58
N VAL A 82 22.84 15.39 4.56
CA VAL A 82 22.34 14.70 3.39
C VAL A 82 20.98 14.14 3.72
N MET A 83 19.98 14.40 2.89
CA MET A 83 18.67 13.75 2.96
C MET A 83 18.35 13.08 1.64
N GLY A 84 17.61 11.96 1.67
CA GLY A 84 17.33 11.18 0.49
C GLY A 84 15.99 10.50 0.54
N HIS A 85 15.58 10.03 -0.63
CA HIS A 85 14.24 9.52 -0.87
C HIS A 85 14.27 8.35 -1.86
N ALA A 86 13.52 7.29 -1.53
CA ALA A 86 13.20 6.18 -2.41
C ALA A 86 11.68 6.16 -2.63
N ARG A 87 11.24 6.44 -3.86
CA ARG A 87 9.85 6.75 -4.19
C ARG A 87 9.09 5.52 -4.66
N MET A 88 7.89 5.34 -4.10
CA MET A 88 6.77 4.67 -4.75
C MET A 88 5.84 5.76 -5.32
N VAL A 89 5.43 5.61 -6.58
CA VAL A 89 4.54 6.58 -7.22
C VAL A 89 3.12 6.44 -6.69
N THR A 90 2.63 7.49 -6.07
CA THR A 90 1.24 7.64 -5.62
C THR A 90 0.51 8.68 -6.47
N ASN A 91 1.11 9.86 -6.67
CA ASN A 91 0.60 10.96 -7.47
C ASN A 91 1.67 11.42 -8.47
N GLY A 92 1.25 11.81 -9.66
CA GLY A 92 2.12 12.33 -10.72
C GLY A 92 2.95 11.28 -11.45
N SER A 93 3.37 11.61 -12.66
CA SER A 93 4.22 10.74 -13.45
C SER A 93 5.66 10.74 -12.95
N GLN A 94 6.25 9.57 -12.77
CA GLN A 94 7.67 9.43 -12.41
C GLN A 94 8.64 9.86 -13.52
N ASP A 95 8.17 9.88 -14.78
CA ASP A 95 9.00 10.26 -15.93
C ASP A 95 9.33 11.76 -15.92
N ASP A 96 8.49 12.58 -15.27
CA ASP A 96 8.75 13.98 -14.98
C ASP A 96 9.45 14.12 -13.62
N ASN A 97 10.72 14.54 -13.63
CA ASN A 97 11.49 14.66 -12.40
C ASN A 97 11.00 15.78 -11.46
N ARG A 98 10.09 16.67 -11.89
CA ARG A 98 9.43 17.61 -10.97
C ARG A 98 8.58 16.86 -9.94
N ASN A 99 7.97 15.73 -10.34
CA ASN A 99 7.18 14.86 -9.49
C ASN A 99 8.02 13.94 -8.58
N ASN A 100 9.32 13.80 -8.84
CA ASN A 100 10.21 12.98 -8.03
C ASN A 100 10.79 13.78 -6.86
N GLN A 101 11.13 13.09 -5.79
CA GLN A 101 11.66 13.74 -4.58
C GLN A 101 13.19 13.63 -4.51
N PRO A 102 13.86 14.63 -3.89
CA PRO A 102 13.34 15.79 -3.16
C PRO A 102 12.55 16.75 -4.03
N VAL A 103 11.41 17.27 -3.54
CA VAL A 103 10.64 18.32 -4.22
C VAL A 103 11.23 19.67 -3.85
N VAL A 104 11.32 20.55 -4.83
CA VAL A 104 11.89 21.89 -4.69
C VAL A 104 10.86 22.91 -5.11
N ARG A 105 10.67 23.93 -4.28
CA ARG A 105 9.88 25.11 -4.64
C ARG A 105 10.54 26.34 -4.03
N ASN A 106 11.06 27.20 -4.90
CA ASN A 106 11.83 28.40 -4.54
C ASN A 106 12.92 28.14 -3.49
N ASP A 107 12.74 28.59 -2.26
CA ASP A 107 13.71 28.46 -1.17
C ASP A 107 13.60 27.14 -0.40
N LEU A 108 12.53 26.34 -0.64
CA LEU A 108 12.19 25.17 0.13
C LEU A 108 12.55 23.87 -0.61
N VAL A 109 13.10 22.91 0.15
CA VAL A 109 13.40 21.56 -0.33
C VAL A 109 12.81 20.55 0.67
N CYS A 110 11.99 19.63 0.19
CA CYS A 110 11.30 18.68 1.03
C CYS A 110 11.40 17.25 0.50
N ILE A 111 11.59 16.30 1.43
CA ILE A 111 11.30 14.89 1.22
C ILE A 111 10.11 14.49 2.09
N HIS A 112 9.20 13.71 1.52
CA HIS A 112 7.91 13.36 2.12
C HIS A 112 7.63 11.86 1.99
N ASN A 113 7.30 11.24 3.10
CA ASN A 113 6.74 9.90 3.19
C ASN A 113 5.30 10.02 3.71
N GLY A 114 4.34 9.83 2.83
CA GLY A 114 2.91 9.97 3.12
C GLY A 114 2.09 10.20 1.86
N ILE A 115 0.82 10.56 2.03
CA ILE A 115 -0.08 11.06 0.99
C ILE A 115 -0.96 12.16 1.60
N ILE A 116 -0.94 13.34 1.01
CA ILE A 116 -1.89 14.42 1.29
C ILE A 116 -3.15 14.11 0.48
N VAL A 117 -4.20 13.64 1.16
CA VAL A 117 -5.38 13.08 0.50
C VAL A 117 -6.36 14.12 -0.03
N ASN A 118 -6.20 15.38 0.36
CA ASN A 118 -7.02 16.50 -0.07
C ASN A 118 -6.27 17.52 -0.96
N ASP A 119 -5.18 17.11 -1.61
CA ASP A 119 -4.35 17.98 -2.46
C ASP A 119 -5.14 18.71 -3.56
N ASP A 120 -6.01 18.02 -4.30
CA ASP A 120 -6.85 18.64 -5.32
C ASP A 120 -7.85 19.67 -4.76
N ALA A 121 -8.35 19.45 -3.54
CA ALA A 121 -9.22 20.41 -2.87
C ALA A 121 -8.44 21.65 -2.42
N LEU A 122 -7.22 21.47 -1.91
CA LEU A 122 -6.34 22.57 -1.53
C LEU A 122 -5.94 23.43 -2.73
N TRP A 123 -5.58 22.83 -3.88
CA TRP A 123 -5.33 23.59 -5.11
C TRP A 123 -6.54 24.41 -5.55
N LYS A 124 -7.76 23.89 -5.39
CA LYS A 124 -8.99 24.63 -5.70
C LYS A 124 -9.29 25.76 -4.72
N SER A 125 -9.01 25.57 -3.43
CA SER A 125 -9.22 26.60 -2.40
C SER A 125 -8.18 27.71 -2.41
N HIS A 126 -7.02 27.48 -3.06
CA HIS A 126 -5.94 28.45 -3.22
C HIS A 126 -5.64 28.75 -4.68
N PRO A 127 -6.57 29.41 -5.43
CA PRO A 127 -6.39 29.68 -6.87
C PRO A 127 -5.28 30.69 -7.17
N ASP A 128 -4.75 31.36 -6.17
CA ASP A 128 -3.59 32.23 -6.25
C ASP A 128 -2.26 31.48 -6.33
N LEU A 129 -2.25 30.19 -6.03
CA LEU A 129 -1.06 29.35 -6.11
C LEU A 129 -0.94 28.68 -7.48
N LEU A 130 0.24 28.77 -8.08
CA LEU A 130 0.54 28.08 -9.34
C LEU A 130 0.99 26.63 -9.06
N ARG A 131 0.33 25.66 -9.68
CA ARG A 131 0.74 24.25 -9.65
C ARG A 131 1.78 24.01 -10.74
N GLU A 132 2.98 23.55 -10.36
CA GLU A 132 4.10 23.26 -11.24
C GLU A 132 4.35 21.77 -11.43
N ALA A 133 3.90 20.93 -10.48
CA ALA A 133 4.03 19.48 -10.50
C ALA A 133 2.72 18.78 -10.10
N GLU A 134 2.68 17.46 -10.29
CA GLU A 134 1.50 16.64 -9.96
C GLU A 134 1.62 15.96 -8.59
N VAL A 135 2.82 16.00 -7.97
CA VAL A 135 3.05 15.35 -6.67
C VAL A 135 2.37 16.14 -5.54
N ASP A 136 1.74 15.43 -4.62
CA ASP A 136 1.03 16.01 -3.48
C ASP A 136 1.92 16.84 -2.55
N THR A 137 3.20 16.52 -2.47
CA THR A 137 4.18 17.30 -1.69
C THR A 137 4.30 18.76 -2.19
N GLU A 138 3.97 19.03 -3.45
CA GLU A 138 4.07 20.38 -3.99
C GLU A 138 3.06 21.33 -3.36
N ILE A 139 1.80 20.92 -3.11
CA ILE A 139 0.84 21.80 -2.45
C ILE A 139 1.29 22.16 -1.03
N PHE A 140 1.95 21.21 -0.32
CA PHE A 140 2.55 21.53 0.97
C PHE A 140 3.58 22.64 0.85
N LEU A 141 4.51 22.54 -0.09
CA LEU A 141 5.54 23.59 -0.30
C LEU A 141 4.95 24.93 -0.76
N ALA A 142 3.91 24.89 -1.60
CA ALA A 142 3.22 26.09 -2.05
C ALA A 142 2.49 26.82 -0.90
N LEU A 143 1.85 26.07 0.00
CA LEU A 143 1.26 26.62 1.22
C LEU A 143 2.32 27.16 2.19
N MET A 144 3.42 26.41 2.38
CA MET A 144 4.54 26.87 3.19
C MET A 144 5.09 28.22 2.65
N GLU A 145 5.34 28.32 1.36
CA GLU A 145 5.79 29.56 0.73
C GLU A 145 4.83 30.73 0.97
N LYS A 146 3.51 30.51 0.73
CA LYS A 146 2.47 31.49 0.95
C LYS A 146 2.45 32.00 2.39
N TYR A 147 2.54 31.09 3.36
CA TYR A 147 2.46 31.46 4.78
C TYR A 147 3.78 31.96 5.35
N CYS A 148 4.94 31.51 4.87
CA CYS A 148 6.25 32.03 5.29
C CYS A 148 6.46 33.49 4.90
N TYR A 149 5.78 34.00 3.87
CA TYR A 149 5.84 35.41 3.52
C TYR A 149 5.36 36.34 4.64
N GLN A 150 4.39 35.86 5.44
CA GLN A 150 3.75 36.63 6.51
C GLN A 150 4.15 36.17 7.94
N LYS A 151 4.74 35.00 8.08
CA LYS A 151 4.99 34.33 9.35
C LYS A 151 6.38 33.69 9.41
N ASN A 152 6.82 33.28 10.60
CA ASN A 152 8.01 32.43 10.69
C ASN A 152 7.73 30.99 10.18
N LEU A 153 8.77 30.20 9.93
CA LEU A 153 8.69 28.85 9.35
C LEU A 153 7.77 27.91 10.13
N LEU A 154 7.85 27.92 11.46
CA LEU A 154 7.02 27.03 12.30
C LEU A 154 5.56 27.44 12.36
N ASP A 155 5.24 28.75 12.39
CA ASP A 155 3.86 29.23 12.32
C ASP A 155 3.24 28.95 10.96
N ALA A 156 4.03 29.07 9.87
CA ALA A 156 3.61 28.69 8.53
C ALA A 156 3.34 27.20 8.44
N PHE A 157 4.23 26.39 9.02
CA PHE A 157 4.08 24.93 9.07
C PHE A 157 2.82 24.51 9.83
N LYS A 158 2.57 25.09 11.00
CA LYS A 158 1.34 24.84 11.76
C LYS A 158 0.10 25.12 10.92
N LYS A 159 0.08 26.27 10.24
CA LYS A 159 -1.04 26.64 9.36
C LYS A 159 -1.26 25.64 8.22
N CYS A 160 -0.20 25.11 7.63
CA CYS A 160 -0.30 24.05 6.64
C CYS A 160 -0.94 22.78 7.22
N LEU A 161 -0.56 22.39 8.45
CA LEU A 161 -1.11 21.20 9.10
C LEU A 161 -2.61 21.31 9.39
N GLU A 162 -3.11 22.53 9.69
CA GLU A 162 -4.54 22.78 9.93
C GLU A 162 -5.40 22.52 8.67
N GLU A 163 -4.84 22.69 7.48
CA GLU A 163 -5.55 22.56 6.21
C GLU A 163 -5.37 21.18 5.54
N MET A 164 -4.24 20.52 5.79
CA MET A 164 -3.91 19.26 5.15
C MET A 164 -4.54 18.05 5.85
N LYS A 165 -5.03 17.11 5.05
CA LYS A 165 -5.52 15.80 5.49
C LYS A 165 -4.64 14.69 4.93
N GLY A 166 -4.45 13.61 5.70
CA GLY A 166 -3.65 12.46 5.31
C GLY A 166 -2.37 12.32 6.12
N SER A 167 -1.47 11.47 5.67
CA SER A 167 -0.24 11.20 6.41
C SER A 167 0.92 12.06 5.92
N LEU A 168 1.71 12.53 6.88
CA LEU A 168 2.85 13.40 6.64
C LEU A 168 4.02 12.98 7.53
N SER A 169 5.10 12.49 6.93
CA SER A 169 6.41 12.36 7.57
C SER A 169 7.43 13.01 6.65
N ILE A 170 8.06 14.09 7.10
CA ILE A 170 8.88 14.96 6.24
C ILE A 170 10.25 15.28 6.83
N ALA A 171 11.16 15.64 5.92
CA ALA A 171 12.31 16.47 6.23
C ALA A 171 12.28 17.69 5.31
N LEU A 172 12.24 18.88 5.89
CA LEU A 172 12.12 20.17 5.21
C LEU A 172 13.35 21.02 5.50
N ALA A 173 14.01 21.48 4.44
CA ALA A 173 15.10 22.44 4.48
C ALA A 173 14.68 23.75 3.79
N ASP A 174 15.09 24.88 4.39
CA ASP A 174 14.99 26.21 3.81
C ASP A 174 16.41 26.71 3.51
N ARG A 175 16.69 27.12 2.26
CA ARG A 175 18.01 27.59 1.87
C ARG A 175 18.44 28.88 2.60
N THR A 176 17.50 29.60 3.18
CA THR A 176 17.74 30.83 3.95
C THR A 176 17.93 30.59 5.44
N SER A 177 17.93 29.32 5.88
CA SER A 177 17.98 28.92 7.29
C SER A 177 19.06 27.85 7.53
N ASP A 178 19.69 27.84 8.72
CA ASP A 178 20.61 26.82 9.16
C ASP A 178 19.92 25.68 9.93
N TYR A 179 18.65 25.47 9.70
CA TYR A 179 17.85 24.46 10.38
C TYR A 179 17.24 23.47 9.40
N LEU A 180 17.11 22.22 9.85
CA LEU A 180 16.32 21.17 9.23
C LEU A 180 15.14 20.84 10.12
N LEU A 181 13.92 20.81 9.55
CA LEU A 181 12.71 20.43 10.25
C LEU A 181 12.36 18.99 9.90
N LEU A 182 12.20 18.14 10.93
CA LEU A 182 11.63 16.79 10.84
C LEU A 182 10.28 16.77 11.54
N TYR A 183 9.27 16.14 10.93
CA TYR A 183 7.93 16.02 11.50
C TYR A 183 7.24 14.74 11.04
N THR A 184 6.38 14.20 11.90
CA THR A 184 5.50 13.09 11.53
C THR A 184 4.16 13.16 12.29
N ASN A 185 3.05 12.89 11.59
CA ASN A 185 1.75 12.72 12.23
C ASN A 185 1.37 11.24 12.45
N THR A 186 2.18 10.29 11.96
CA THR A 186 1.94 8.85 12.10
C THR A 186 3.00 8.12 12.94
N GLY A 187 4.12 8.78 13.26
CA GLY A 187 5.26 8.13 13.90
C GLY A 187 6.20 7.38 12.96
N SER A 188 5.99 7.47 11.64
CA SER A 188 6.85 6.81 10.62
C SER A 188 8.15 7.59 10.40
N LEU A 189 8.85 7.95 11.48
CA LEU A 189 10.13 8.65 11.46
C LEU A 189 10.93 8.36 12.74
N TYR A 190 12.16 7.94 12.56
CA TYR A 190 13.10 7.57 13.62
C TYR A 190 14.38 8.37 13.52
N THR A 191 14.99 8.64 14.67
CA THR A 191 16.27 9.35 14.80
C THR A 191 17.25 8.57 15.65
N CYS A 192 18.55 8.75 15.38
CA CYS A 192 19.62 8.24 16.22
C CYS A 192 20.70 9.32 16.36
N LEU A 193 20.85 9.87 17.57
CA LEU A 193 21.88 10.85 17.88
C LEU A 193 23.20 10.13 18.20
N SER A 194 24.32 10.66 17.71
CA SER A 194 25.64 10.11 18.03
C SER A 194 26.00 10.30 19.51
N VAL A 195 26.98 9.53 19.98
CA VAL A 195 27.44 9.55 21.38
C VAL A 195 27.97 10.92 21.77
N ASP A 196 28.73 11.57 20.89
CA ASP A 196 29.25 12.93 21.03
C ASP A 196 28.23 14.02 20.74
N ARG A 197 26.98 13.62 20.37
CA ARG A 197 25.86 14.50 20.04
C ARG A 197 26.12 15.44 18.88
N ASN A 198 27.11 15.18 18.06
CA ASN A 198 27.52 16.02 16.92
C ASN A 198 27.10 15.45 15.56
N MET A 199 26.35 14.34 15.54
CA MET A 199 25.76 13.76 14.33
C MET A 199 24.39 13.17 14.62
N LEU A 200 23.50 13.23 13.64
CA LEU A 200 22.16 12.64 13.70
C LEU A 200 21.86 11.85 12.46
N LEU A 201 21.42 10.60 12.63
CA LEU A 201 20.79 9.81 11.59
C LEU A 201 19.29 9.89 11.72
N PHE A 202 18.54 9.91 10.59
CA PHE A 202 17.10 9.71 10.59
C PHE A 202 16.66 8.80 9.44
N ALA A 203 15.57 8.06 9.63
CA ALA A 203 14.95 7.24 8.59
C ALA A 203 13.48 6.99 8.91
N SER A 204 12.72 6.61 7.88
CA SER A 204 11.31 6.25 7.99
C SER A 204 11.03 4.96 8.77
N GLU A 205 12.05 4.13 9.06
CA GLU A 205 11.94 2.89 9.84
C GLU A 205 13.14 2.71 10.76
N LYS A 206 12.88 2.18 11.96
CA LYS A 206 13.92 1.80 12.91
C LYS A 206 14.91 0.79 12.33
N TYR A 207 14.39 -0.18 11.58
CA TYR A 207 15.18 -1.23 10.93
C TYR A 207 16.26 -0.68 9.99
N ILE A 208 15.94 0.38 9.22
CA ILE A 208 16.89 1.03 8.32
C ILE A 208 18.10 1.55 9.10
N LEU A 209 17.87 2.26 10.21
CA LEU A 209 18.95 2.78 11.07
C LEU A 209 19.76 1.65 11.72
N GLU A 210 19.10 0.63 12.26
CA GLU A 210 19.76 -0.51 12.88
C GLU A 210 20.69 -1.25 11.91
N GLN A 211 20.21 -1.51 10.69
CA GLN A 211 21.01 -2.19 9.68
C GLN A 211 22.17 -1.34 9.17
N THR A 212 21.94 -0.05 8.96
CA THR A 212 23.02 0.88 8.55
C THR A 212 24.13 0.93 9.61
N ILE A 213 23.77 1.08 10.88
CA ILE A 213 24.74 1.11 11.98
C ILE A 213 25.56 -0.19 12.04
N LYS A 214 24.92 -1.34 11.86
CA LYS A 214 25.59 -2.66 11.89
C LYS A 214 26.49 -2.88 10.69
N LYS A 215 25.97 -2.72 9.48
CA LYS A 215 26.67 -3.07 8.23
C LYS A 215 27.86 -2.16 7.95
N GLU A 216 27.73 -0.88 8.26
CA GLU A 216 28.78 0.10 8.02
C GLU A 216 29.69 0.30 9.24
N ASN A 217 29.57 -0.56 10.27
CA ASN A 217 30.39 -0.52 11.50
C ASN A 217 30.36 0.84 12.20
N LEU A 218 29.19 1.48 12.26
CA LEU A 218 29.00 2.80 12.84
C LEU A 218 28.84 2.77 14.38
N SER A 219 28.97 1.61 15.03
CA SER A 219 28.73 1.42 16.46
C SER A 219 29.67 2.27 17.37
N ARG A 220 30.78 2.78 16.83
CA ARG A 220 31.65 3.73 17.51
C ARG A 220 30.96 5.08 17.77
N TRP A 221 30.10 5.51 16.84
CA TRP A 221 29.41 6.80 16.90
C TRP A 221 27.96 6.69 17.30
N PHE A 222 27.25 5.61 16.89
CA PHE A 222 25.83 5.45 17.07
C PHE A 222 25.49 4.13 17.77
N HIS A 223 24.67 4.21 18.82
CA HIS A 223 24.17 3.01 19.48
C HIS A 223 22.74 2.69 19.03
N THR A 224 22.48 1.47 18.60
CA THR A 224 21.12 1.04 18.17
C THR A 224 20.07 1.22 19.28
N LYS A 225 20.48 1.13 20.56
CA LYS A 225 19.63 1.42 21.72
C LYS A 225 19.24 2.90 21.86
N SER A 226 19.95 3.80 21.17
CA SER A 226 19.67 5.24 21.17
C SER A 226 18.72 5.66 20.05
N ILE A 227 18.26 4.73 19.20
CA ILE A 227 17.24 5.02 18.20
C ILE A 227 15.93 5.36 18.90
N ARG A 228 15.34 6.50 18.52
CA ARG A 228 14.07 7.01 19.06
C ARG A 228 13.09 7.29 17.93
N GLN A 229 11.84 6.92 18.13
CA GLN A 229 10.73 7.30 17.27
C GLN A 229 10.33 8.75 17.57
N ILE A 230 10.10 9.54 16.54
CA ILE A 230 9.37 10.79 16.70
C ILE A 230 7.89 10.40 16.88
N VAL A 231 7.33 10.77 18.03
CA VAL A 231 5.94 10.43 18.38
C VAL A 231 4.97 11.13 17.40
N PRO A 232 3.83 10.50 17.04
CA PRO A 232 2.85 11.15 16.18
C PRO A 232 2.50 12.55 16.61
N GLN A 233 2.26 13.46 15.65
CA GLN A 233 1.97 14.90 15.84
C GLN A 233 3.15 15.70 16.41
N ASN A 234 4.35 15.15 16.43
CA ASN A 234 5.55 15.84 16.90
C ASN A 234 6.58 16.03 15.79
N GLY A 235 7.41 17.05 15.98
CA GLY A 235 8.55 17.34 15.14
C GLY A 235 9.76 17.77 15.96
N ILE A 236 10.89 17.85 15.29
CA ILE A 236 12.13 18.40 15.80
C ILE A 236 12.73 19.36 14.78
N VAL A 237 13.23 20.48 15.28
CA VAL A 237 14.05 21.41 14.53
C VAL A 237 15.50 21.18 14.93
N ILE A 238 16.37 21.00 13.95
CA ILE A 238 17.77 20.62 14.13
C ILE A 238 18.65 21.71 13.57
N ASN A 239 19.53 22.28 14.38
CA ASN A 239 20.55 23.19 13.93
C ASN A 239 21.66 22.41 13.18
N LEU A 240 21.90 22.78 11.92
CA LEU A 240 22.86 22.10 11.06
C LEU A 240 24.32 22.34 11.43
N SER A 241 24.61 23.32 12.29
CA SER A 241 25.97 23.65 12.69
C SER A 241 26.49 22.83 13.86
N ASP A 242 25.61 22.50 14.84
CA ASP A 242 25.98 21.83 16.09
C ASP A 242 25.08 20.66 16.46
N CYS A 243 24.15 20.28 15.60
CA CYS A 243 23.15 19.22 15.83
C CYS A 243 22.28 19.44 17.08
N SER A 244 22.22 20.67 17.64
CA SER A 244 21.26 20.96 18.70
C SER A 244 19.84 20.79 18.18
N MET A 245 18.96 20.24 19.04
CA MET A 245 17.62 19.86 18.65
C MET A 245 16.58 20.49 19.57
N GLN A 246 15.52 20.96 18.98
CA GLN A 246 14.36 21.47 19.66
C GLN A 246 13.12 20.70 19.22
N ALA A 247 12.46 20.05 20.18
CA ALA A 247 11.21 19.34 19.92
C ALA A 247 10.01 20.32 19.95
N PHE A 248 9.02 20.06 19.10
CA PHE A 248 7.75 20.79 19.10
C PHE A 248 6.58 19.84 18.87
N HIS A 249 5.41 20.22 19.33
CA HIS A 249 4.13 19.55 19.02
C HIS A 249 3.35 20.41 18.02
N ALA A 250 2.61 19.79 17.12
CA ALA A 250 1.85 20.49 16.07
C ALA A 250 0.94 21.62 16.61
N ASP A 251 0.30 21.40 17.76
CA ASP A 251 -0.64 22.37 18.34
C ASP A 251 0.01 23.48 19.17
N SER A 252 1.25 23.30 19.64
CA SER A 252 1.91 24.17 20.63
C SER A 252 3.22 24.81 20.17
N VAL A 253 3.29 25.19 18.90
CA VAL A 253 4.46 25.87 18.33
C VAL A 253 4.51 27.31 18.85
N THR A 254 5.55 27.65 19.64
CA THR A 254 5.72 29.00 20.22
C THR A 254 7.04 29.67 19.80
N GLU A 255 7.95 28.97 19.14
CA GLU A 255 9.29 29.44 18.92
C GLU A 255 9.59 29.84 17.48
N ARG A 256 10.53 30.76 17.29
CA ARG A 256 10.93 31.29 15.98
C ARG A 256 12.24 30.64 15.53
N ILE A 257 12.26 30.14 14.32
CA ILE A 257 13.50 29.72 13.63
C ILE A 257 14.15 30.96 13.04
N PRO A 258 15.39 31.30 13.43
CA PRO A 258 16.08 32.44 12.84
C PRO A 258 16.38 32.19 11.36
N LYS A 259 16.33 33.25 10.57
CA LYS A 259 16.88 33.22 9.20
C LYS A 259 18.40 33.28 9.27
N GLY A 260 19.07 32.58 8.35
CA GLY A 260 20.52 32.64 8.20
C GLY A 260 20.95 33.98 7.54
N ASP A 261 22.21 34.33 7.73
CA ASP A 261 22.76 35.61 7.22
C ASP A 261 22.89 35.63 5.70
N ILE A 262 23.17 34.47 5.06
CA ILE A 262 23.40 34.36 3.62
C ILE A 262 22.66 33.12 3.09
N PRO A 263 21.77 33.28 2.08
CA PRO A 263 21.07 32.16 1.48
C PRO A 263 22.04 31.27 0.69
N ARG A 264 21.88 29.92 0.86
CA ARG A 264 22.61 28.93 0.08
C ARG A 264 22.25 28.99 -1.40
N THR A 265 23.21 28.75 -2.27
CA THR A 265 22.95 28.56 -3.70
C THR A 265 22.29 27.19 -3.92
N LEU A 266 21.19 27.14 -4.64
CA LEU A 266 20.48 25.90 -4.96
C LEU A 266 20.86 25.45 -6.39
N GLU A 267 21.38 24.23 -6.48
CA GLU A 267 21.83 23.57 -7.72
C GLU A 267 21.02 22.29 -7.95
N ASN A 268 20.04 22.32 -8.83
CA ASN A 268 19.30 21.12 -9.24
C ASN A 268 19.99 20.49 -10.46
N LEU A 269 20.69 19.39 -10.25
CA LEU A 269 21.47 18.67 -11.24
C LEU A 269 20.69 17.54 -11.93
N SER A 270 19.41 17.43 -11.61
CA SER A 270 18.52 16.40 -12.16
C SER A 270 18.18 16.66 -13.62
N PRO A 271 18.11 15.65 -14.50
CA PRO A 271 17.58 15.82 -15.82
C PRO A 271 16.08 16.17 -15.77
N ALA A 272 15.61 17.05 -16.65
CA ALA A 272 14.19 17.44 -16.67
C ALA A 272 13.25 16.26 -16.92
N ILE A 273 13.64 15.35 -17.81
CA ILE A 273 12.92 14.11 -18.14
C ILE A 273 13.89 12.94 -17.95
N SER A 274 13.43 11.85 -17.37
CA SER A 274 14.24 10.64 -17.25
C SER A 274 14.58 10.07 -18.63
N LYS A 275 15.87 9.88 -18.89
CA LYS A 275 16.36 9.30 -20.17
C LYS A 275 16.24 7.77 -20.20
N ASP A 276 16.14 7.13 -19.05
CA ASP A 276 16.04 5.66 -18.93
C ASP A 276 14.57 5.20 -18.99
N LYS A 277 14.10 4.93 -20.20
CA LYS A 277 12.78 4.30 -20.46
C LYS A 277 12.70 2.84 -19.97
N ALA A 278 13.77 2.28 -19.42
CA ALA A 278 13.89 0.84 -19.15
C ALA A 278 13.03 0.34 -17.96
N THR A 279 12.50 1.23 -17.12
CA THR A 279 11.71 0.86 -15.93
C THR A 279 10.22 1.18 -16.04
N SER A 280 9.81 1.96 -17.03
CA SER A 280 8.39 2.20 -17.28
C SER A 280 7.86 1.14 -18.23
N LEU A 281 6.82 0.40 -17.82
CA LEU A 281 5.96 -0.26 -18.80
C LEU A 281 5.58 0.81 -19.84
N PRO A 282 5.62 0.48 -21.14
CA PRO A 282 5.08 1.40 -22.13
C PRO A 282 3.69 1.80 -21.64
N LYS A 283 3.45 3.09 -21.44
CA LYS A 283 2.12 3.63 -21.16
C LYS A 283 1.27 3.46 -22.44
N ILE A 284 0.95 2.22 -22.77
CA ILE A 284 -0.06 1.91 -23.76
C ILE A 284 -1.38 2.24 -23.08
N ARG A 285 -1.72 3.53 -22.99
CA ARG A 285 -3.10 3.92 -22.74
C ARG A 285 -3.80 3.72 -24.09
N TYR A 286 -4.54 2.63 -24.19
CA TYR A 286 -5.49 2.49 -25.27
C TYR A 286 -6.47 3.66 -25.14
N GLN A 287 -6.53 4.51 -26.17
CA GLN A 287 -7.64 5.46 -26.33
C GLN A 287 -8.90 4.63 -26.55
N THR A 288 -9.55 4.29 -25.46
CA THR A 288 -10.68 3.38 -25.47
C THR A 288 -11.96 4.20 -25.47
N ASP A 289 -12.79 4.01 -26.47
CA ASP A 289 -14.16 4.49 -26.47
C ASP A 289 -14.95 3.76 -25.37
N LEU A 290 -15.22 4.46 -24.26
CA LEU A 290 -15.92 3.92 -23.11
C LEU A 290 -17.31 3.39 -23.52
N SER A 291 -18.00 4.05 -24.46
CA SER A 291 -19.33 3.62 -24.93
C SER A 291 -19.29 2.25 -25.62
N LYS A 292 -18.19 1.96 -26.31
CA LYS A 292 -17.96 0.66 -26.94
C LYS A 292 -17.67 -0.43 -25.93
N VAL A 293 -16.90 -0.11 -24.88
CA VAL A 293 -16.63 -1.04 -23.78
C VAL A 293 -17.90 -1.34 -23.01
N GLU A 294 -18.68 -0.32 -22.67
CA GLU A 294 -19.96 -0.46 -21.97
C GLU A 294 -20.95 -1.40 -22.72
N LYS A 295 -21.06 -1.26 -24.04
CA LYS A 295 -21.86 -2.17 -24.87
C LYS A 295 -21.35 -3.61 -24.82
N LEU A 296 -20.04 -3.83 -24.75
CA LEU A 296 -19.44 -5.16 -24.69
C LEU A 296 -19.49 -5.78 -23.29
N LEU A 297 -19.59 -4.97 -22.23
CA LEU A 297 -19.75 -5.43 -20.84
C LEU A 297 -21.18 -5.93 -20.54
N GLN A 298 -22.12 -5.76 -21.44
CA GLN A 298 -23.48 -6.26 -21.27
C GLN A 298 -23.48 -7.80 -21.25
N VAL A 299 -24.23 -8.37 -20.32
CA VAL A 299 -24.49 -9.81 -20.18
C VAL A 299 -25.96 -10.09 -20.39
N ASP A 300 -26.30 -11.32 -20.76
CA ASP A 300 -27.67 -11.78 -20.88
C ASP A 300 -28.28 -12.01 -19.48
N THR A 301 -28.78 -10.94 -18.89
CA THR A 301 -29.38 -10.95 -17.54
C THR A 301 -30.56 -11.89 -17.44
N ASP A 302 -31.37 -12.04 -18.49
CA ASP A 302 -32.56 -12.91 -18.49
C ASP A 302 -32.13 -14.37 -18.30
N LYS A 303 -31.11 -14.83 -19.02
CA LYS A 303 -30.55 -16.18 -18.84
C LYS A 303 -29.96 -16.40 -17.48
N ILE A 304 -29.25 -15.39 -16.93
CA ILE A 304 -28.66 -15.47 -15.60
C ILE A 304 -29.72 -15.49 -14.50
N CYS A 305 -30.78 -14.71 -14.65
CA CYS A 305 -31.92 -14.71 -13.72
C CYS A 305 -32.75 -16.03 -13.79
N ALA A 306 -32.76 -16.68 -14.95
CA ALA A 306 -33.42 -17.97 -15.13
C ALA A 306 -32.67 -19.18 -14.53
N LEU A 307 -31.41 -18.99 -14.08
CA LEU A 307 -30.65 -20.05 -13.43
C LEU A 307 -31.36 -20.56 -12.16
N LYS A 308 -31.37 -21.87 -12.00
CA LYS A 308 -31.83 -22.49 -10.75
C LYS A 308 -30.92 -22.05 -9.61
N ARG A 309 -31.49 -21.37 -8.62
CA ARG A 309 -30.79 -20.92 -7.40
C ARG A 309 -31.30 -21.64 -6.17
N CYS A 310 -30.47 -21.73 -5.17
CA CYS A 310 -30.83 -22.28 -3.86
C CYS A 310 -32.06 -21.56 -3.29
N SER A 311 -33.01 -22.34 -2.75
CA SER A 311 -34.22 -21.81 -2.09
C SER A 311 -33.91 -21.07 -0.78
N ARG A 312 -32.79 -21.41 -0.09
CA ARG A 312 -32.37 -20.76 1.16
C ARG A 312 -31.42 -19.58 0.93
N CYS A 313 -30.39 -19.71 0.03
CA CYS A 313 -29.43 -18.65 -0.28
C CYS A 313 -29.51 -18.24 -1.77
N LEU A 314 -28.45 -17.65 -2.36
CA LEU A 314 -28.45 -17.15 -3.72
C LEU A 314 -27.59 -17.97 -4.69
N LEU A 315 -26.87 -19.00 -4.22
CA LEU A 315 -25.93 -19.76 -5.07
C LEU A 315 -26.65 -20.45 -6.22
N PRO A 316 -26.18 -20.26 -7.49
CA PRO A 316 -26.79 -20.88 -8.66
C PRO A 316 -26.28 -22.30 -8.90
N GLU A 317 -26.97 -23.05 -9.76
CA GLU A 317 -26.58 -24.40 -10.18
C GLU A 317 -25.23 -24.48 -10.87
N THR A 318 -24.73 -23.38 -11.40
CA THR A 318 -23.40 -23.27 -12.01
C THR A 318 -22.26 -23.15 -10.99
N PHE A 319 -22.58 -23.01 -9.68
CA PHE A 319 -21.57 -22.97 -8.65
C PHE A 319 -20.81 -24.32 -8.56
N PRO A 320 -19.47 -24.32 -8.56
CA PRO A 320 -18.69 -25.57 -8.69
C PRO A 320 -18.95 -26.54 -7.53
N GLY A 321 -19.36 -27.76 -7.87
CA GLY A 321 -19.62 -28.82 -6.90
C GLY A 321 -20.90 -28.68 -6.08
N ILE A 322 -21.84 -27.82 -6.48
CA ILE A 322 -23.13 -27.63 -5.82
C ILE A 322 -24.09 -28.78 -6.14
N SER A 323 -24.91 -29.18 -5.18
CA SER A 323 -26.08 -30.06 -5.36
C SER A 323 -27.26 -29.49 -4.59
N PHE A 324 -28.47 -29.80 -5.03
CA PHE A 324 -29.72 -29.38 -4.38
C PHE A 324 -30.48 -30.61 -3.90
N ASP A 325 -31.13 -30.50 -2.74
CA ASP A 325 -32.09 -31.49 -2.26
C ASP A 325 -33.49 -31.30 -2.86
N GLU A 326 -34.47 -32.09 -2.39
CA GLU A 326 -35.85 -32.09 -2.85
C GLU A 326 -36.56 -30.73 -2.62
N ASN A 327 -36.13 -29.99 -1.59
CA ASN A 327 -36.62 -28.66 -1.23
C ASN A 327 -35.88 -27.53 -1.96
N GLY A 328 -34.92 -27.86 -2.83
CA GLY A 328 -34.11 -26.90 -3.56
C GLY A 328 -32.99 -26.24 -2.70
N VAL A 329 -32.72 -26.77 -1.51
CA VAL A 329 -31.64 -26.24 -0.63
C VAL A 329 -30.30 -26.81 -1.07
N CYS A 330 -29.31 -25.95 -1.26
CA CYS A 330 -27.99 -26.36 -1.75
C CYS A 330 -27.14 -27.07 -0.69
N SER A 331 -26.19 -27.91 -1.16
CA SER A 331 -25.23 -28.62 -0.30
C SER A 331 -24.45 -27.67 0.62
N VAL A 332 -24.08 -26.47 0.15
CA VAL A 332 -23.37 -25.47 0.96
C VAL A 332 -24.23 -25.00 2.15
N CYS A 333 -25.53 -24.81 1.95
CA CYS A 333 -26.43 -24.43 3.05
C CYS A 333 -26.70 -25.55 4.04
N ARG A 334 -26.68 -26.81 3.59
CA ARG A 334 -26.87 -27.97 4.46
C ARG A 334 -25.65 -28.28 5.32
N GLU A 335 -24.46 -27.98 4.79
CA GLU A 335 -23.17 -28.20 5.48
C GLU A 335 -22.72 -26.97 6.28
N TYR A 336 -23.46 -25.85 6.23
CA TYR A 336 -23.06 -24.60 6.87
C TYR A 336 -23.37 -24.61 8.37
N GLU A 337 -22.35 -24.32 9.16
CA GLU A 337 -22.48 -24.19 10.62
C GLU A 337 -22.19 -22.74 11.04
N ILE A 338 -23.08 -22.18 11.85
CA ILE A 338 -22.87 -20.87 12.47
C ILE A 338 -21.92 -21.04 13.66
N ILE A 339 -20.74 -20.45 13.58
CA ILE A 339 -19.76 -20.48 14.65
C ILE A 339 -19.79 -19.13 15.37
N PRO A 340 -20.26 -19.07 16.62
CA PRO A 340 -20.32 -17.83 17.38
C PRO A 340 -18.92 -17.27 17.65
N PRO A 341 -18.76 -15.94 17.75
CA PRO A 341 -17.49 -15.32 18.15
C PRO A 341 -17.04 -15.78 19.54
N LYS A 342 -15.73 -15.91 19.74
CA LYS A 342 -15.11 -16.38 20.99
C LYS A 342 -15.19 -15.38 22.15
N GLY A 343 -15.56 -14.13 21.85
CA GLY A 343 -15.63 -13.03 22.81
C GLY A 343 -14.35 -12.20 22.91
N GLU A 344 -14.51 -10.94 23.27
CA GLU A 344 -13.42 -9.95 23.37
C GLU A 344 -12.39 -10.34 24.45
N ASP A 345 -12.83 -10.90 25.57
CA ASP A 345 -11.91 -11.35 26.62
C ASP A 345 -10.96 -12.44 26.14
N ALA A 346 -11.44 -13.33 25.27
CA ALA A 346 -10.59 -14.35 24.66
C ALA A 346 -9.55 -13.69 23.71
N LEU A 347 -9.91 -12.64 22.98
CA LEU A 347 -8.99 -11.84 22.16
C LEU A 347 -7.91 -11.19 23.03
N LYS A 348 -8.31 -10.49 24.09
CA LYS A 348 -7.39 -9.85 25.05
C LYS A 348 -6.42 -10.87 25.67
N ASN A 349 -6.91 -12.04 26.03
CA ASN A 349 -6.08 -13.11 26.61
C ASN A 349 -5.03 -13.65 25.61
N VAL A 350 -5.39 -13.83 24.33
CA VAL A 350 -4.45 -14.30 23.31
C VAL A 350 -3.39 -13.23 23.02
N LEU A 351 -3.79 -11.98 22.90
CA LEU A 351 -2.88 -10.86 22.67
C LEU A 351 -1.95 -10.64 23.87
N GLY A 352 -2.47 -10.75 25.10
CA GLY A 352 -1.68 -10.61 26.33
C GLY A 352 -0.65 -11.73 26.51
N LYS A 353 -0.98 -12.98 26.17
CA LYS A 353 -0.04 -14.12 26.21
C LYS A 353 1.10 -13.98 25.21
N ASN A 354 0.83 -13.36 24.07
CA ASN A 354 1.78 -13.21 22.98
C ASN A 354 2.61 -11.92 23.09
N ARG A 355 2.40 -11.11 24.13
CA ARG A 355 3.12 -9.83 24.28
C ARG A 355 4.54 -10.06 24.75
N THR A 356 5.51 -9.79 23.89
CA THR A 356 6.92 -9.76 24.28
C THR A 356 7.29 -8.44 24.94
N HIS A 357 7.98 -8.51 26.08
CA HIS A 357 8.46 -7.31 26.81
C HIS A 357 9.45 -6.45 26.03
N ASN A 358 9.98 -6.95 24.91
CA ASN A 358 11.01 -6.28 24.09
C ASN A 358 10.45 -5.52 22.89
N SER A 359 9.14 -5.63 22.59
CA SER A 359 8.52 -4.96 21.47
C SER A 359 7.95 -3.58 21.84
N THR A 360 8.12 -2.62 20.94
CA THR A 360 7.51 -1.30 21.03
C THR A 360 6.01 -1.36 20.73
N TYR A 361 5.55 -2.36 19.97
CA TYR A 361 4.19 -2.55 19.50
C TYR A 361 3.60 -3.85 20.03
N ASP A 362 2.29 -3.85 20.27
CA ASP A 362 1.54 -5.01 20.76
C ASP A 362 1.22 -6.00 19.63
N CYS A 363 0.94 -5.48 18.42
CA CYS A 363 0.66 -6.33 17.26
C CYS A 363 0.91 -5.60 15.93
N ILE A 364 0.96 -6.40 14.87
CA ILE A 364 0.96 -5.96 13.48
C ILE A 364 -0.45 -6.07 12.92
N VAL A 365 -0.93 -5.03 12.24
CA VAL A 365 -2.23 -4.99 11.57
C VAL A 365 -2.02 -4.81 10.07
N PRO A 366 -2.23 -5.84 9.24
CA PRO A 366 -2.26 -5.71 7.80
C PRO A 366 -3.41 -4.79 7.36
N LEU A 367 -3.14 -3.78 6.54
CA LEU A 367 -4.10 -2.78 6.14
C LEU A 367 -4.21 -2.72 4.62
N SER A 368 -5.36 -3.11 4.08
CA SER A 368 -5.64 -3.11 2.63
C SER A 368 -6.31 -1.82 2.14
N GLY A 369 -6.77 -0.95 3.05
CA GLY A 369 -7.60 0.23 2.75
C GLY A 369 -9.07 -0.10 2.49
N GLY A 370 -9.43 -1.38 2.51
CA GLY A 370 -10.81 -1.86 2.46
C GLY A 370 -11.49 -1.71 3.82
N ARG A 371 -12.82 -1.79 3.81
CA ARG A 371 -13.72 -1.60 4.94
C ARG A 371 -13.28 -2.34 6.21
N ASP A 372 -13.16 -3.66 6.14
CA ASP A 372 -12.96 -4.49 7.31
C ASP A 372 -11.57 -4.34 7.93
N SER A 373 -10.53 -4.14 7.11
CA SER A 373 -9.18 -3.86 7.60
C SER A 373 -9.05 -2.48 8.27
N CYS A 374 -9.79 -1.50 7.77
CA CYS A 374 -9.83 -0.17 8.37
C CYS A 374 -10.57 -0.19 9.72
N TYR A 375 -11.72 -0.86 9.79
CA TYR A 375 -12.43 -1.07 11.05
C TYR A 375 -11.58 -1.85 12.07
N MET A 376 -10.88 -2.91 11.64
CA MET A 376 -9.97 -3.62 12.52
C MET A 376 -8.90 -2.70 13.11
N LEU A 377 -8.32 -1.80 12.32
CA LEU A 377 -7.33 -0.84 12.82
C LEU A 377 -7.95 0.08 13.89
N HIS A 378 -9.16 0.60 13.64
CA HIS A 378 -9.93 1.36 14.62
C HIS A 378 -10.10 0.56 15.91
N TYR A 379 -10.64 -0.66 15.82
CA TYR A 379 -10.94 -1.51 16.96
C TYR A 379 -9.71 -1.79 17.83
N MET A 380 -8.60 -2.18 17.20
CA MET A 380 -7.36 -2.46 17.92
C MET A 380 -6.80 -1.24 18.65
N VAL A 381 -6.91 -0.04 18.05
CA VAL A 381 -6.35 1.20 18.61
C VAL A 381 -7.31 1.88 19.58
N LYS A 382 -8.58 2.06 19.20
CA LYS A 382 -9.55 2.86 19.99
C LYS A 382 -10.27 2.03 21.04
N GLU A 383 -10.75 0.83 20.66
CA GLU A 383 -11.52 0.00 21.59
C GLU A 383 -10.60 -0.78 22.56
N LEU A 384 -9.49 -1.34 22.04
CA LEU A 384 -8.56 -2.11 22.87
C LEU A 384 -7.37 -1.30 23.41
N GLY A 385 -7.17 -0.07 22.97
CA GLY A 385 -6.07 0.81 23.43
C GLY A 385 -4.68 0.28 23.12
N LEU A 386 -4.52 -0.53 22.07
CA LEU A 386 -3.25 -1.19 21.74
C LEU A 386 -2.34 -0.28 20.92
N LYS A 387 -1.04 -0.43 21.14
CA LYS A 387 -0.02 0.21 20.32
C LYS A 387 0.27 -0.65 19.09
N VAL A 388 -0.24 -0.24 17.95
CA VAL A 388 -0.26 -1.01 16.72
C VAL A 388 0.77 -0.45 15.72
N VAL A 389 1.40 -1.31 14.94
CA VAL A 389 2.02 -0.97 13.67
C VAL A 389 1.22 -1.58 12.53
N SER A 390 0.89 -0.80 11.52
CA SER A 390 0.19 -1.29 10.33
C SER A 390 1.15 -1.50 9.17
N TYR A 391 0.80 -2.39 8.23
CA TYR A 391 1.55 -2.54 7.00
C TYR A 391 0.65 -2.85 5.80
N THR A 392 1.13 -2.48 4.62
CA THR A 392 0.54 -2.84 3.32
C THR A 392 1.62 -3.37 2.40
N TYR A 393 1.32 -4.46 1.70
CA TYR A 393 2.10 -4.91 0.55
C TYR A 393 1.45 -4.42 -0.73
N ASP A 394 2.09 -3.45 -1.38
CA ASP A 394 1.63 -2.95 -2.68
C ASP A 394 2.30 -3.72 -3.81
N TRP A 395 1.52 -4.55 -4.47
CA TRP A 395 1.94 -5.37 -5.59
C TRP A 395 1.59 -4.78 -6.97
N GLY A 396 1.10 -3.53 -6.98
CA GLY A 396 0.85 -2.77 -8.20
C GLY A 396 -0.60 -2.70 -8.67
N MET A 397 -1.51 -3.40 -8.00
CA MET A 397 -2.95 -3.42 -8.32
C MET A 397 -3.81 -2.88 -7.17
N VAL A 398 -3.20 -2.35 -6.12
CA VAL A 398 -3.89 -1.60 -5.06
C VAL A 398 -4.41 -0.29 -5.67
N THR A 399 -5.68 0.03 -5.45
CA THR A 399 -6.30 1.25 -5.97
C THR A 399 -5.82 2.51 -5.25
N ASP A 400 -5.84 3.66 -5.92
CA ASP A 400 -5.49 4.94 -5.29
C ASP A 400 -6.49 5.30 -4.19
N LEU A 401 -7.75 4.89 -4.34
CA LEU A 401 -8.79 5.01 -3.32
C LEU A 401 -8.38 4.28 -2.02
N ALA A 402 -7.95 3.03 -2.13
CA ALA A 402 -7.48 2.26 -0.98
C ALA A 402 -6.25 2.91 -0.33
N ARG A 403 -5.29 3.41 -1.12
CA ARG A 403 -4.12 4.13 -0.61
C ARG A 403 -4.52 5.37 0.17
N ARG A 404 -5.50 6.17 -0.31
CA ARG A 404 -6.01 7.34 0.43
C ARG A 404 -6.70 6.93 1.72
N ASN A 405 -7.54 5.89 1.71
CA ASN A 405 -8.20 5.37 2.90
C ASN A 405 -7.20 4.89 3.97
N ILE A 406 -6.15 4.19 3.57
CA ILE A 406 -5.05 3.82 4.47
C ILE A 406 -4.46 5.06 5.15
N GLN A 407 -4.20 6.13 4.40
CA GLN A 407 -3.57 7.33 4.95
C GLN A 407 -4.50 8.10 5.88
N ARG A 408 -5.81 8.16 5.57
CA ARG A 408 -6.82 8.73 6.49
C ARG A 408 -6.83 8.00 7.82
N MET A 409 -6.92 6.68 7.79
CA MET A 409 -6.94 5.86 9.00
C MET A 409 -5.66 6.02 9.83
N CYS A 410 -4.50 5.88 9.19
CA CYS A 410 -3.22 5.95 9.90
C CYS A 410 -2.94 7.33 10.49
N SER A 411 -3.28 8.41 9.78
CA SER A 411 -3.08 9.78 10.28
C SER A 411 -4.04 10.11 11.43
N ALA A 412 -5.31 9.74 11.32
CA ALA A 412 -6.31 10.01 12.35
C ALA A 412 -6.04 9.23 13.66
N LEU A 413 -5.49 8.01 13.53
CA LEU A 413 -5.18 7.14 14.66
C LEU A 413 -3.74 7.31 15.19
N GLY A 414 -2.89 8.10 14.51
CA GLY A 414 -1.48 8.23 14.87
C GLY A 414 -0.70 6.92 14.76
N VAL A 415 -1.02 6.08 13.77
CA VAL A 415 -0.43 4.73 13.62
C VAL A 415 0.68 4.74 12.59
N GLU A 416 1.85 4.20 12.99
CA GLU A 416 2.93 3.94 12.05
C GLU A 416 2.47 2.95 10.98
N HIS A 417 2.72 3.32 9.72
CA HIS A 417 2.39 2.48 8.58
C HIS A 417 3.62 2.15 7.73
N ILE A 418 3.87 0.86 7.56
CA ILE A 418 4.96 0.33 6.74
C ILE A 418 4.38 -0.11 5.40
N LEU A 419 4.68 0.62 4.33
CA LEU A 419 4.36 0.16 2.99
C LEU A 419 5.55 -0.56 2.40
N ILE A 420 5.33 -1.80 1.97
CA ILE A 420 6.31 -2.60 1.24
C ILE A 420 5.92 -2.59 -0.23
N SER A 421 6.74 -1.96 -1.07
CA SER A 421 6.51 -1.89 -2.50
C SER A 421 7.20 -3.03 -3.22
N ALA A 422 6.43 -3.75 -4.05
CA ALA A 422 7.00 -4.62 -5.07
C ALA A 422 7.72 -3.79 -6.15
N ASP A 423 8.36 -4.46 -7.09
CA ASP A 423 8.70 -3.86 -8.39
C ASP A 423 7.39 -3.77 -9.21
N ILE A 424 6.72 -2.63 -9.13
CA ILE A 424 5.36 -2.42 -9.67
C ILE A 424 5.31 -2.71 -11.17
N ALA A 425 6.27 -2.20 -11.93
CA ALA A 425 6.33 -2.42 -13.37
C ALA A 425 6.46 -3.92 -13.70
N ARG A 426 7.32 -4.62 -12.99
CA ARG A 426 7.51 -6.06 -13.17
C ARG A 426 6.28 -6.86 -12.74
N LYS A 427 5.61 -6.48 -11.66
CA LYS A 427 4.38 -7.15 -11.21
C LYS A 427 3.24 -6.98 -12.22
N ARG A 428 3.00 -5.76 -12.69
CA ARG A 428 2.00 -5.49 -13.74
C ARG A 428 2.29 -6.27 -15.02
N GLU A 429 3.56 -6.36 -15.41
CA GLU A 429 3.98 -7.19 -16.54
C GLU A 429 3.71 -8.70 -16.31
N ASN A 430 3.93 -9.22 -15.10
CA ASN A 430 3.61 -10.61 -14.76
C ASN A 430 2.10 -10.86 -14.85
N VAL A 431 1.28 -9.92 -14.35
CA VAL A 431 -0.19 -9.99 -14.49
C VAL A 431 -0.58 -9.98 -15.98
N ARG A 432 -0.01 -9.08 -16.78
CA ARG A 432 -0.23 -9.02 -18.24
C ARG A 432 0.09 -10.34 -18.93
N LEU A 433 1.20 -10.96 -18.59
CA LEU A 433 1.61 -12.26 -19.16
C LEU A 433 0.62 -13.37 -18.80
N ASN A 434 0.15 -13.41 -17.56
CA ASN A 434 -0.87 -14.38 -17.12
C ASN A 434 -2.21 -14.14 -17.81
N VAL A 435 -2.67 -12.90 -17.92
CA VAL A 435 -3.91 -12.56 -18.62
C VAL A 435 -3.82 -12.87 -20.10
N ASN A 436 -2.71 -12.52 -20.77
CA ASN A 436 -2.50 -12.87 -22.19
C ASN A 436 -2.42 -14.39 -22.44
N ALA A 437 -1.85 -15.14 -21.51
CA ALA A 437 -1.89 -16.60 -21.58
C ALA A 437 -3.32 -17.12 -21.43
N TRP A 438 -4.09 -16.58 -20.48
CA TRP A 438 -5.49 -16.93 -20.28
C TRP A 438 -6.37 -16.62 -21.50
N LEU A 439 -6.17 -15.46 -22.12
CA LEU A 439 -6.94 -15.05 -23.31
C LEU A 439 -6.72 -15.98 -24.52
N LYS A 440 -5.63 -16.76 -24.55
CA LYS A 440 -5.43 -17.80 -25.60
C LYS A 440 -6.26 -19.05 -25.37
N HIS A 441 -6.56 -19.40 -24.12
CA HIS A 441 -7.36 -20.54 -23.72
C HIS A 441 -8.09 -20.25 -22.42
N PRO A 442 -9.22 -19.50 -22.46
CA PRO A 442 -9.93 -19.08 -21.27
C PRO A 442 -10.52 -20.26 -20.47
N GLN A 443 -10.15 -20.34 -19.18
CA GLN A 443 -10.65 -21.33 -18.24
C GLN A 443 -10.93 -20.68 -16.88
N LEU A 444 -12.10 -20.94 -16.28
CA LEU A 444 -12.42 -20.41 -14.94
C LEU A 444 -11.42 -20.84 -13.87
N ALA A 445 -10.85 -22.04 -14.02
CA ALA A 445 -9.86 -22.61 -13.12
C ALA A 445 -8.57 -21.80 -12.99
N THR A 446 -8.16 -21.06 -14.04
CA THR A 446 -6.89 -20.32 -14.08
C THR A 446 -7.03 -18.82 -13.84
N VAL A 447 -8.24 -18.31 -13.62
CA VAL A 447 -8.50 -16.92 -13.22
C VAL A 447 -7.72 -16.52 -11.94
N PRO A 448 -7.58 -17.37 -10.90
CA PRO A 448 -6.79 -17.01 -9.71
C PRO A 448 -5.34 -16.64 -9.99
N LEU A 449 -4.76 -17.04 -11.13
CA LEU A 449 -3.39 -16.69 -11.51
C LEU A 449 -3.20 -15.19 -11.75
N PHE A 450 -4.26 -14.42 -12.02
CA PHE A 450 -4.19 -12.96 -12.17
C PHE A 450 -3.82 -12.25 -10.86
N MET A 451 -4.11 -12.89 -9.73
CA MET A 451 -3.94 -12.36 -8.38
C MET A 451 -2.86 -13.10 -7.59
N ALA A 452 -2.09 -14.00 -8.23
CA ALA A 452 -1.12 -14.81 -7.51
C ALA A 452 -0.05 -13.96 -6.78
N GLY A 453 0.35 -12.84 -7.40
CA GLY A 453 1.35 -11.93 -6.84
C GLY A 453 0.92 -11.23 -5.55
N ASP A 454 -0.39 -11.04 -5.33
CA ASP A 454 -0.95 -10.49 -4.09
C ASP A 454 -0.61 -11.36 -2.88
N LYS A 455 -0.64 -12.68 -3.01
CA LYS A 455 -0.47 -13.61 -1.89
C LYS A 455 0.87 -13.54 -1.18
N GLN A 456 1.85 -12.82 -1.73
CA GLN A 456 3.13 -12.56 -1.08
C GLN A 456 3.00 -11.66 0.17
N PHE A 457 1.85 -11.02 0.42
CA PHE A 457 1.63 -10.25 1.64
C PHE A 457 1.80 -11.09 2.91
N PHE A 458 1.51 -12.39 2.89
CA PHE A 458 1.75 -13.29 4.02
C PHE A 458 3.24 -13.45 4.33
N TYR A 459 4.08 -13.52 3.30
CA TYR A 459 5.53 -13.56 3.47
C TYR A 459 6.04 -12.28 4.17
N TYR A 460 5.57 -11.12 3.73
CA TYR A 460 5.99 -9.85 4.30
C TYR A 460 5.47 -9.64 5.73
N ALA A 461 4.28 -10.15 6.06
CA ALA A 461 3.78 -10.15 7.43
C ALA A 461 4.74 -10.88 8.38
N GLN A 462 5.16 -12.10 8.01
CA GLN A 462 6.10 -12.88 8.81
C GLN A 462 7.51 -12.27 8.84
N MET A 463 7.92 -11.62 7.75
CA MET A 463 9.19 -10.89 7.72
C MET A 463 9.19 -9.73 8.73
N LEU A 464 8.14 -8.91 8.73
CA LEU A 464 8.01 -7.78 9.67
C LEU A 464 7.89 -8.27 11.12
N LYS A 465 7.13 -9.34 11.37
CA LYS A 465 7.04 -10.00 12.68
C LYS A 465 8.42 -10.27 13.27
N LYS A 466 9.32 -10.86 12.45
CA LYS A 466 10.71 -11.14 12.85
C LYS A 466 11.57 -9.89 13.02
N GLN A 467 11.45 -8.93 12.09
CA GLN A 467 12.27 -7.71 12.11
C GLN A 467 11.95 -6.78 13.28
N MET A 468 10.68 -6.74 13.67
CA MET A 468 10.19 -5.85 14.73
C MET A 468 10.06 -6.55 16.08
N HIS A 469 10.33 -7.86 16.14
CA HIS A 469 10.17 -8.68 17.35
C HIS A 469 8.75 -8.61 17.94
N ILE A 470 7.73 -8.68 17.07
CA ILE A 470 6.32 -8.66 17.44
C ILE A 470 5.77 -10.07 17.24
N ASP A 471 5.04 -10.62 18.24
CA ASP A 471 4.56 -11.99 18.18
C ASP A 471 3.16 -12.13 17.59
N SER A 472 2.36 -11.07 17.60
CA SER A 472 0.98 -11.11 17.13
C SER A 472 0.79 -10.38 15.80
N ILE A 473 0.11 -11.05 14.85
CA ILE A 473 -0.41 -10.43 13.63
C ILE A 473 -1.93 -10.64 13.66
N VAL A 474 -2.69 -9.53 13.56
CA VAL A 474 -4.15 -9.55 13.59
C VAL A 474 -4.70 -9.20 12.22
N PHE A 475 -5.52 -10.08 11.63
CA PHE A 475 -6.18 -9.88 10.35
C PHE A 475 -7.66 -9.53 10.52
N GLY A 476 -8.15 -8.58 9.72
CA GLY A 476 -9.57 -8.24 9.59
C GLY A 476 -10.28 -9.05 8.50
N MET A 477 -9.84 -10.29 8.26
CA MET A 477 -10.51 -11.17 7.30
C MET A 477 -11.84 -11.64 7.89
N ASN A 478 -12.89 -11.53 7.09
CA ASN A 478 -14.24 -11.90 7.45
C ASN A 478 -14.61 -13.25 6.84
N LYS A 479 -15.25 -14.14 7.63
CA LYS A 479 -15.71 -15.46 7.15
C LYS A 479 -16.72 -15.35 5.99
N LEU A 480 -17.49 -14.25 5.95
CA LEU A 480 -18.47 -14.03 4.89
C LEU A 480 -17.85 -13.80 3.51
N GLU A 481 -16.58 -13.34 3.47
CA GLU A 481 -15.84 -13.07 2.22
C GLU A 481 -15.27 -14.33 1.54
N GLU A 482 -15.79 -15.48 1.85
CA GLU A 482 -15.30 -16.76 1.35
C GLU A 482 -15.45 -16.87 -0.18
N THR A 483 -14.34 -17.01 -0.90
CA THR A 483 -14.31 -17.10 -2.37
C THR A 483 -13.70 -18.42 -2.84
N GLN A 484 -13.96 -19.50 -2.12
CA GLN A 484 -13.45 -20.85 -2.41
C GLN A 484 -13.85 -21.38 -3.79
N PHE A 485 -14.93 -20.90 -4.36
CA PHE A 485 -15.37 -21.31 -5.70
C PHE A 485 -14.26 -21.09 -6.75
N LYS A 486 -13.41 -20.08 -6.59
CA LYS A 486 -12.30 -19.82 -7.50
C LYS A 486 -11.33 -21.00 -7.59
N VAL A 487 -11.04 -21.65 -6.46
CA VAL A 487 -10.18 -22.83 -6.37
C VAL A 487 -10.94 -24.09 -6.76
N ARG A 488 -12.25 -24.15 -6.44
CA ARG A 488 -13.10 -25.31 -6.80
C ARG A 488 -13.27 -25.52 -8.29
N PHE A 489 -13.15 -24.47 -9.10
CA PHE A 489 -13.10 -24.63 -10.56
C PHE A 489 -11.85 -25.39 -11.03
N ALA A 490 -10.75 -25.32 -10.30
CA ALA A 490 -9.52 -26.03 -10.64
C ALA A 490 -9.49 -27.46 -10.06
N SER A 491 -10.04 -27.66 -8.88
CA SER A 491 -10.03 -28.96 -8.21
C SER A 491 -11.30 -29.08 -7.38
N ASN A 492 -12.06 -30.17 -7.50
CA ASN A 492 -13.27 -30.44 -6.71
C ASN A 492 -12.96 -30.67 -5.21
N THR A 493 -11.98 -29.95 -4.67
CA THR A 493 -11.55 -30.10 -3.30
C THR A 493 -12.55 -29.45 -2.35
N LYS A 494 -13.06 -30.26 -1.40
CA LYS A 494 -13.74 -29.73 -0.21
C LYS A 494 -12.72 -28.93 0.61
N THR A 495 -13.16 -27.85 1.21
CA THR A 495 -12.39 -27.05 2.16
C THR A 495 -11.95 -27.86 3.36
N GLY A 496 -10.87 -27.42 4.01
CA GLY A 496 -10.41 -28.02 5.26
C GLY A 496 -11.46 -27.94 6.37
N GLU A 497 -11.36 -28.83 7.32
CA GLU A 497 -12.32 -29.05 8.41
C GLU A 497 -12.58 -27.80 9.28
N ASN A 498 -11.74 -26.76 9.17
CA ASN A 498 -11.81 -25.54 10.00
C ASN A 498 -12.37 -24.29 9.30
N GLY A 499 -12.90 -24.39 8.08
CA GLY A 499 -13.52 -23.26 7.39
C GLY A 499 -12.60 -22.08 6.99
N ILE A 500 -11.28 -22.22 7.12
CA ILE A 500 -10.30 -21.17 6.83
C ILE A 500 -9.80 -21.29 5.39
N TYR A 501 -9.85 -20.22 4.60
CA TYR A 501 -9.57 -20.15 3.16
C TYR A 501 -8.28 -20.80 2.69
N TYR A 502 -7.25 -20.74 3.50
CA TYR A 502 -5.90 -21.17 3.16
C TYR A 502 -5.52 -22.48 3.80
N ASP A 503 -6.43 -23.09 4.57
CA ASP A 503 -6.18 -24.35 5.25
C ASP A 503 -6.64 -25.53 4.37
N LEU A 504 -5.93 -25.71 3.27
CA LEU A 504 -6.07 -26.90 2.46
C LEU A 504 -5.22 -28.02 3.04
N SER A 505 -5.78 -29.22 3.12
CA SER A 505 -5.00 -30.42 3.45
C SER A 505 -3.82 -30.56 2.49
N THR A 506 -2.75 -31.19 2.93
CA THR A 506 -1.56 -31.42 2.11
C THR A 506 -1.91 -32.07 0.76
N LYS A 507 -2.82 -33.05 0.77
CA LYS A 507 -3.35 -33.72 -0.43
C LYS A 507 -4.02 -32.70 -1.39
N ASN A 508 -4.82 -31.80 -0.86
CA ASN A 508 -5.52 -30.79 -1.67
C ASN A 508 -4.57 -29.74 -2.25
N LYS A 509 -3.50 -29.35 -1.52
CA LYS A 509 -2.45 -28.47 -2.03
C LYS A 509 -1.73 -29.09 -3.24
N TYR A 510 -1.36 -30.36 -3.17
CA TYR A 510 -0.74 -31.06 -4.29
C TYR A 510 -1.72 -31.30 -5.45
N SER A 511 -2.99 -31.62 -5.16
CA SER A 511 -4.04 -31.74 -6.18
C SER A 511 -4.20 -30.45 -6.97
N LEU A 512 -4.24 -29.30 -6.29
CA LEU A 512 -4.32 -28.00 -6.92
C LEU A 512 -3.08 -27.67 -7.76
N LEU A 513 -1.89 -27.96 -7.24
CA LEU A 513 -0.64 -27.79 -7.98
C LEU A 513 -0.61 -28.63 -9.26
N PHE A 514 -1.07 -29.88 -9.17
CA PHE A 514 -1.16 -30.78 -10.32
C PHE A 514 -2.18 -30.29 -11.36
N ALA A 515 -3.32 -29.76 -10.90
CA ALA A 515 -4.32 -29.16 -11.78
C ALA A 515 -3.74 -27.96 -12.57
N TYR A 516 -3.00 -27.06 -11.90
CA TYR A 516 -2.33 -25.97 -12.60
C TYR A 516 -1.21 -26.47 -13.55
N ALA A 517 -0.44 -27.46 -13.15
CA ALA A 517 0.59 -28.05 -14.04
C ALA A 517 -0.04 -28.64 -15.32
N LYS A 518 -1.19 -29.30 -15.19
CA LYS A 518 -1.95 -29.83 -16.34
C LYS A 518 -2.43 -28.71 -17.27
N GLU A 519 -2.93 -27.59 -16.69
CA GLU A 519 -3.34 -26.44 -17.50
C GLU A 519 -2.17 -25.73 -18.17
N PHE A 520 -0.99 -25.68 -17.53
CA PHE A 520 0.23 -25.14 -18.15
C PHE A 520 0.74 -26.02 -19.31
N MET A 521 0.58 -27.35 -19.21
CA MET A 521 0.86 -28.27 -20.34
C MET A 521 -0.10 -28.06 -21.50
N ARG A 522 -1.39 -27.79 -21.22
CA ARG A 522 -2.40 -27.52 -22.25
C ARG A 522 -2.23 -26.15 -22.89
N ASN A 523 -1.77 -25.18 -22.12
CA ASN A 523 -1.51 -23.82 -22.58
C ASN A 523 -0.09 -23.38 -22.21
N PRO A 524 0.93 -23.73 -23.04
CA PRO A 524 2.32 -23.38 -22.76
C PRO A 524 2.61 -21.89 -22.66
N ALA A 525 1.68 -21.01 -23.04
CA ALA A 525 1.82 -19.57 -22.86
C ALA A 525 1.98 -19.14 -21.37
N TYR A 526 1.55 -19.98 -20.42
CA TYR A 526 1.81 -19.78 -19.00
C TYR A 526 3.27 -20.04 -18.59
N ILE A 527 4.05 -20.77 -19.41
CA ILE A 527 5.45 -21.06 -19.15
C ILE A 527 6.28 -19.85 -19.57
N ASN A 528 6.29 -18.85 -18.74
CA ASN A 528 7.00 -17.60 -18.94
C ASN A 528 7.52 -17.07 -17.57
N ARG A 529 8.14 -15.89 -17.54
CA ARG A 529 8.74 -15.35 -16.31
C ARG A 529 7.75 -15.11 -15.16
N SER A 530 6.43 -14.96 -15.42
CA SER A 530 5.41 -14.79 -14.38
C SER A 530 5.21 -16.07 -13.55
N MET A 531 5.63 -17.23 -14.06
CA MET A 531 5.50 -18.50 -13.36
C MET A 531 6.23 -18.50 -12.00
N LEU A 532 7.41 -17.87 -11.91
CA LEU A 532 8.14 -17.75 -10.65
C LEU A 532 7.38 -16.86 -9.64
N ASP A 533 6.72 -15.83 -10.11
CA ASP A 533 5.91 -14.97 -9.26
C ASP A 533 4.63 -15.66 -8.75
N SER A 534 3.98 -16.41 -9.65
CA SER A 534 2.81 -17.24 -9.32
C SER A 534 3.17 -18.35 -8.32
N LEU A 535 4.32 -18.99 -8.50
CA LEU A 535 4.85 -20.00 -7.56
C LEU A 535 5.20 -19.37 -6.20
N GLY A 536 5.83 -18.20 -6.20
CA GLY A 536 6.11 -17.44 -4.98
C GLY A 536 4.84 -17.08 -4.21
N GLY A 537 3.79 -16.66 -4.91
CA GLY A 537 2.47 -16.43 -4.35
C GLY A 537 1.83 -17.70 -3.78
N PHE A 538 1.91 -18.81 -4.51
CA PHE A 538 1.40 -20.11 -4.06
C PHE A 538 2.11 -20.60 -2.79
N VAL A 539 3.44 -20.52 -2.73
CA VAL A 539 4.22 -20.88 -1.53
C VAL A 539 3.86 -19.97 -0.37
N SER A 540 3.76 -18.66 -0.58
CA SER A 540 3.39 -17.69 0.45
C SER A 540 1.99 -17.97 1.01
N TYR A 541 1.06 -18.38 0.13
CA TYR A 541 -0.32 -18.62 0.53
C TYR A 541 -0.54 -19.98 1.20
N TYR A 542 0.14 -21.03 0.80
CA TYR A 542 -0.16 -22.39 1.26
C TYR A 542 0.90 -23.02 2.18
N PHE A 543 2.13 -22.51 2.21
CA PHE A 543 3.23 -23.15 2.94
C PHE A 543 3.86 -22.28 4.05
N ILE A 544 3.67 -20.95 4.02
CA ILE A 544 4.15 -20.11 5.12
C ILE A 544 3.27 -20.34 6.36
N PRO A 545 3.87 -20.49 7.55
CA PRO A 545 3.12 -20.61 8.81
C PRO A 545 2.17 -19.42 9.01
N LYS A 546 0.97 -19.69 9.49
CA LYS A 546 -0.10 -18.72 9.65
C LYS A 546 -0.67 -18.77 11.06
N ASP A 547 0.15 -18.35 12.00
CA ASP A 547 -0.20 -18.13 13.39
C ASP A 547 -0.88 -16.74 13.55
N TYR A 548 -1.92 -16.51 12.73
CA TYR A 548 -2.63 -15.24 12.70
C TYR A 548 -3.86 -15.26 13.61
N ILE A 549 -4.15 -14.11 14.19
CA ILE A 549 -5.39 -13.85 14.91
C ILE A 549 -6.36 -13.21 13.91
N HIS A 550 -7.56 -13.75 13.77
CA HIS A 550 -8.62 -13.15 12.97
C HIS A 550 -9.58 -12.42 13.90
N LEU A 551 -9.69 -11.10 13.76
CA LEU A 551 -10.52 -10.28 14.65
C LEU A 551 -11.96 -10.80 14.75
N PHE A 552 -12.58 -11.10 13.61
CA PHE A 552 -13.98 -11.52 13.54
C PHE A 552 -14.22 -12.97 13.96
N ASP A 553 -13.20 -13.70 14.42
CA ASP A 553 -13.36 -14.93 15.20
C ASP A 553 -13.69 -14.64 16.67
N TYR A 554 -13.44 -13.42 17.14
CA TYR A 554 -13.58 -13.01 18.53
C TYR A 554 -14.71 -12.02 18.76
N ILE A 555 -14.98 -11.15 17.78
CA ILE A 555 -16.07 -10.18 17.85
C ILE A 555 -17.05 -10.40 16.70
N PRO A 556 -18.35 -10.06 16.88
CA PRO A 556 -19.31 -10.14 15.80
C PRO A 556 -18.96 -9.14 14.69
N TRP A 557 -19.16 -9.56 13.43
CA TRP A 557 -19.10 -8.66 12.31
C TRP A 557 -20.52 -8.18 11.97
N ASP A 558 -20.70 -6.87 11.92
CA ASP A 558 -21.93 -6.23 11.44
C ASP A 558 -21.60 -5.14 10.44
N GLN A 559 -22.17 -5.25 9.22
CA GLN A 559 -21.84 -4.33 8.13
C GLN A 559 -22.14 -2.88 8.48
N LYS A 560 -23.30 -2.63 9.11
CA LYS A 560 -23.72 -1.27 9.45
C LYS A 560 -22.78 -0.64 10.48
N THR A 561 -22.47 -1.35 11.54
CA THR A 561 -21.52 -0.89 12.56
C THR A 561 -20.15 -0.57 11.97
N VAL A 562 -19.64 -1.47 11.12
CA VAL A 562 -18.35 -1.28 10.47
C VAL A 562 -18.36 -0.04 9.57
N GLU A 563 -19.39 0.12 8.74
CA GLU A 563 -19.53 1.26 7.83
C GLU A 563 -19.75 2.57 8.56
N ASP A 564 -20.61 2.59 9.57
CA ASP A 564 -20.90 3.80 10.37
C ASP A 564 -19.63 4.35 11.03
N VAL A 565 -18.78 3.49 11.58
CA VAL A 565 -17.52 3.92 12.20
C VAL A 565 -16.55 4.51 11.16
N ILE A 566 -16.27 3.78 10.08
CA ILE A 566 -15.23 4.23 9.13
C ILE A 566 -15.66 5.47 8.33
N LEU A 567 -16.94 5.60 8.01
CA LEU A 567 -17.47 6.71 7.23
C LEU A 567 -17.60 7.99 8.07
N ASN A 568 -18.09 7.89 9.32
CA ASN A 568 -18.39 9.05 10.14
C ASN A 568 -17.15 9.56 10.90
N GLU A 569 -16.23 8.66 11.32
CA GLU A 569 -15.09 9.07 12.14
C GLU A 569 -13.83 9.38 11.33
N TYR A 570 -13.69 8.84 10.11
CA TYR A 570 -12.42 8.89 9.37
C TYR A 570 -12.51 9.48 7.96
N ASP A 571 -13.65 10.03 7.54
CA ASP A 571 -13.85 10.49 6.16
C ASP A 571 -13.47 9.39 5.12
N TRP A 572 -13.72 8.11 5.44
CA TRP A 572 -13.37 7.00 4.56
C TRP A 572 -14.13 7.10 3.24
N GLU A 573 -13.41 7.00 2.11
CA GLU A 573 -13.99 7.18 0.78
C GLU A 573 -14.60 5.89 0.25
N LYS A 574 -15.82 5.97 -0.28
CA LYS A 574 -16.45 4.94 -1.12
C LYS A 574 -15.97 5.06 -2.57
N ALA A 575 -16.09 3.98 -3.33
CA ALA A 575 -15.90 4.04 -4.77
C ALA A 575 -16.99 4.90 -5.43
N LYS A 576 -16.63 5.69 -6.43
CA LYS A 576 -17.56 6.57 -7.13
C LYS A 576 -18.61 5.76 -7.88
N GLY A 577 -19.87 6.20 -7.81
CA GLY A 577 -20.99 5.60 -8.56
C GLY A 577 -21.49 4.27 -8.00
N THR A 578 -21.07 3.85 -6.81
CA THR A 578 -21.56 2.66 -6.13
C THR A 578 -21.81 2.92 -4.65
N ASP A 579 -22.80 2.23 -4.08
CA ASP A 579 -23.02 2.20 -2.64
C ASP A 579 -22.22 1.09 -1.95
N GLU A 580 -21.59 0.22 -2.74
CA GLU A 580 -20.79 -0.88 -2.22
C GLU A 580 -19.50 -0.38 -1.57
N THR A 581 -19.19 -0.96 -0.43
CA THR A 581 -17.97 -0.67 0.34
C THR A 581 -16.96 -1.82 0.24
N TRP A 582 -17.39 -2.96 -0.31
CA TRP A 582 -16.58 -4.16 -0.43
C TRP A 582 -15.75 -4.18 -1.73
N ARG A 583 -14.55 -4.77 -1.69
CA ARG A 583 -13.60 -4.93 -2.82
C ARG A 583 -13.10 -3.65 -3.51
N ILE A 584 -13.30 -2.49 -2.92
CA ILE A 584 -12.86 -1.22 -3.51
C ILE A 584 -11.33 -1.05 -3.57
N GLY A 585 -10.60 -1.80 -2.76
CA GLY A 585 -9.12 -1.76 -2.72
C GLY A 585 -8.43 -2.67 -3.74
N ASP A 586 -9.15 -3.61 -4.35
CA ASP A 586 -8.63 -4.60 -5.30
C ASP A 586 -8.94 -4.20 -6.74
N GLY A 587 -7.97 -3.57 -7.41
CA GLY A 587 -8.13 -3.15 -8.80
C GLY A 587 -8.25 -4.29 -9.80
N THR A 588 -8.09 -5.56 -9.38
CA THR A 588 -8.32 -6.74 -10.26
C THR A 588 -9.77 -7.21 -10.24
N ALA A 589 -10.54 -6.82 -9.22
CA ALA A 589 -11.89 -7.31 -8.99
C ALA A 589 -12.85 -7.08 -10.17
N PRO A 590 -12.90 -5.92 -10.84
CA PRO A 590 -13.81 -5.69 -11.96
C PRO A 590 -13.57 -6.67 -13.11
N PHE A 591 -12.31 -7.01 -13.40
CA PHE A 591 -11.97 -7.88 -14.53
C PHE A 591 -12.33 -9.34 -14.25
N TYR A 592 -11.95 -9.91 -13.10
CA TYR A 592 -12.27 -11.31 -12.83
C TYR A 592 -13.75 -11.53 -12.48
N ASN A 593 -14.42 -10.59 -11.83
CA ASN A 593 -15.86 -10.69 -11.58
C ASN A 593 -16.65 -10.66 -12.89
N TYR A 594 -16.24 -9.84 -13.89
CA TYR A 594 -16.86 -9.90 -15.21
C TYR A 594 -16.73 -11.30 -15.85
N ILE A 595 -15.54 -11.91 -15.76
CA ILE A 595 -15.32 -13.26 -16.30
C ILE A 595 -16.25 -14.27 -15.63
N TYR A 596 -16.33 -14.28 -14.29
CA TYR A 596 -17.23 -15.20 -13.58
C TYR A 596 -18.69 -14.93 -13.88
N TYR A 597 -19.10 -13.66 -13.91
CA TYR A 597 -20.48 -13.30 -14.22
C TYR A 597 -20.90 -13.74 -15.63
N ARG A 598 -20.04 -13.44 -16.62
CA ARG A 598 -20.29 -13.81 -18.03
C ARG A 598 -20.25 -15.32 -18.28
N MET A 599 -19.32 -16.04 -17.65
CA MET A 599 -19.10 -17.46 -17.94
C MET A 599 -19.86 -18.41 -17.00
N ALA A 600 -20.14 -18.01 -15.76
CA ALA A 600 -20.77 -18.84 -14.75
C ALA A 600 -22.10 -18.26 -14.20
N GLY A 601 -22.44 -17.01 -14.49
CA GLY A 601 -23.69 -16.38 -14.07
C GLY A 601 -23.72 -15.95 -12.59
N PHE A 602 -22.57 -15.86 -11.92
CA PHE A 602 -22.47 -15.37 -10.54
C PHE A 602 -21.09 -14.75 -10.28
N THR A 603 -21.00 -13.98 -9.20
CA THR A 603 -19.73 -13.33 -8.77
C THR A 603 -19.42 -13.59 -7.31
N GLU A 604 -18.40 -12.94 -6.79
CA GLU A 604 -18.11 -12.93 -5.34
C GLU A 604 -19.26 -12.36 -4.51
N PHE A 605 -20.03 -11.40 -5.06
CA PHE A 605 -21.19 -10.82 -4.37
C PHE A 605 -22.28 -11.85 -4.10
N ASP A 606 -22.53 -12.78 -5.03
CA ASP A 606 -23.47 -13.90 -4.81
C ASP A 606 -23.03 -14.75 -3.60
N THR A 607 -21.72 -15.02 -3.47
CA THR A 607 -21.19 -15.81 -2.35
C THR A 607 -21.26 -15.04 -1.04
N PHE A 608 -20.87 -13.78 -1.04
CA PHE A 608 -20.90 -12.92 0.14
C PHE A 608 -22.31 -12.75 0.70
N LYS A 609 -23.27 -12.37 -0.16
CA LYS A 609 -24.68 -12.22 0.23
C LYS A 609 -25.29 -13.56 0.67
N SER A 610 -24.92 -14.67 0.03
CA SER A 610 -25.34 -16.01 0.47
C SER A 610 -24.85 -16.35 1.87
N ASN A 611 -23.64 -15.93 2.24
CA ASN A 611 -23.11 -16.10 3.59
C ASN A 611 -23.85 -15.21 4.59
N GLN A 612 -24.13 -13.95 4.26
CA GLN A 612 -24.95 -13.07 5.10
C GLN A 612 -26.35 -13.64 5.36
N ILE A 613 -26.99 -14.26 4.35
CA ILE A 613 -28.28 -14.96 4.53
C ILE A 613 -28.15 -16.13 5.48
N ARG A 614 -27.09 -16.96 5.38
CA ARG A 614 -26.86 -18.11 6.26
C ARG A 614 -26.64 -17.69 7.72
N GLU A 615 -26.00 -16.55 7.94
CA GLU A 615 -25.78 -15.95 9.27
C GLU A 615 -27.01 -15.16 9.78
N GLY A 616 -28.08 -15.07 9.00
CA GLY A 616 -29.31 -14.33 9.40
C GLY A 616 -29.18 -12.81 9.41
N MET A 617 -28.17 -12.25 8.72
CA MET A 617 -27.89 -10.80 8.69
C MET A 617 -28.75 -10.06 7.67
N ILE A 618 -29.18 -10.72 6.62
CA ILE A 618 -30.03 -10.18 5.55
C ILE A 618 -31.01 -11.24 5.10
N ASP A 619 -32.21 -10.87 4.77
CA ASP A 619 -33.19 -11.78 4.16
C ASP A 619 -32.87 -12.02 2.66
N ARG A 620 -33.40 -13.12 2.13
CA ARG A 620 -33.12 -13.55 0.76
C ARG A 620 -33.64 -12.57 -0.30
N GLU A 621 -34.80 -11.95 -0.07
CA GLU A 621 -35.43 -11.04 -1.02
C GLU A 621 -34.65 -9.76 -1.14
N THR A 622 -34.27 -9.15 -0.03
CA THR A 622 -33.41 -7.97 0.03
C THR A 622 -32.03 -8.25 -0.61
N ALA A 623 -31.45 -9.41 -0.31
CA ALA A 623 -30.17 -9.80 -0.90
C ALA A 623 -30.27 -9.96 -2.43
N LEU A 624 -31.32 -10.60 -2.93
CA LEU A 624 -31.56 -10.79 -4.36
C LEU A 624 -31.78 -9.46 -5.08
N ALA A 625 -32.60 -8.56 -4.53
CA ALA A 625 -32.86 -7.24 -5.09
C ALA A 625 -31.59 -6.37 -5.21
N SER A 626 -30.67 -6.51 -4.25
CA SER A 626 -29.40 -5.77 -4.28
C SER A 626 -28.34 -6.40 -5.19
N LEU A 627 -28.50 -7.68 -5.56
CA LEU A 627 -27.48 -8.44 -6.26
C LEU A 627 -27.23 -7.95 -7.69
N GLU A 628 -28.28 -7.57 -8.40
CA GLU A 628 -28.18 -7.02 -9.77
C GLU A 628 -27.28 -5.77 -9.78
N LYS A 629 -27.47 -4.87 -8.81
CA LYS A 629 -26.67 -3.65 -8.66
C LYS A 629 -25.23 -3.99 -8.30
N SER A 630 -25.01 -4.92 -7.35
CA SER A 630 -23.67 -5.33 -6.89
C SER A 630 -22.87 -6.07 -7.98
N ASN A 631 -23.54 -6.81 -8.87
CA ASN A 631 -22.90 -7.53 -9.97
C ASN A 631 -22.63 -6.66 -11.21
N ARG A 632 -23.09 -5.40 -11.21
CA ARG A 632 -22.81 -4.48 -12.31
C ARG A 632 -21.35 -4.05 -12.30
N ILE A 633 -20.64 -4.35 -13.36
CA ILE A 633 -19.23 -3.99 -13.50
C ILE A 633 -19.09 -2.54 -14.00
N SER A 634 -18.29 -1.75 -13.30
CA SER A 634 -17.94 -0.38 -13.72
C SER A 634 -17.06 -0.42 -14.97
N THR A 635 -17.48 0.30 -16.02
CA THR A 635 -16.74 0.43 -17.28
C THR A 635 -15.37 1.06 -17.03
N GLU A 636 -15.33 2.10 -16.21
CA GLU A 636 -14.13 2.84 -15.87
C GLU A 636 -13.11 1.94 -15.15
N ASP A 637 -13.56 1.14 -14.18
CA ASP A 637 -12.68 0.24 -13.41
C ASP A 637 -12.17 -0.92 -14.27
N PHE A 638 -13.00 -1.47 -15.17
CA PHE A 638 -12.55 -2.47 -16.12
C PHE A 638 -11.48 -1.92 -17.06
N VAL A 639 -11.68 -0.71 -17.61
CA VAL A 639 -10.73 -0.03 -18.48
C VAL A 639 -9.46 0.34 -17.71
N TRP A 640 -9.59 0.81 -16.46
CA TRP A 640 -8.46 1.09 -15.59
C TRP A 640 -7.57 -0.14 -15.40
N TYR A 641 -8.18 -1.30 -15.11
CA TYR A 641 -7.43 -2.56 -14.99
C TYR A 641 -6.67 -2.88 -16.27
N CYS A 642 -7.36 -2.90 -17.41
CA CYS A 642 -6.78 -3.23 -18.70
C CYS A 642 -5.60 -2.30 -19.06
N ASN A 643 -5.79 -1.00 -18.89
CA ASN A 643 -4.75 0.01 -19.14
C ASN A 643 -3.56 -0.14 -18.17
N THR A 644 -3.84 -0.46 -16.89
CA THR A 644 -2.80 -0.62 -15.86
C THR A 644 -1.84 -1.76 -16.18
N ILE A 645 -2.33 -2.85 -16.77
CA ILE A 645 -1.49 -3.99 -17.18
C ILE A 645 -1.11 -3.95 -18.68
N GLY A 646 -1.62 -2.99 -19.45
CA GLY A 646 -1.28 -2.79 -20.86
C GLY A 646 -1.91 -3.80 -21.81
N ILE A 647 -3.20 -4.13 -21.64
CA ILE A 647 -4.01 -4.94 -22.58
C ILE A 647 -5.15 -4.10 -23.18
N ASP A 648 -5.55 -4.44 -24.41
CA ASP A 648 -6.67 -3.77 -25.07
C ASP A 648 -8.01 -4.30 -24.50
N PRO A 649 -8.82 -3.43 -23.83
CA PRO A 649 -10.07 -3.86 -23.20
C PRO A 649 -11.10 -4.39 -24.20
N VAL A 650 -11.17 -3.84 -25.41
CA VAL A 650 -12.11 -4.28 -26.44
C VAL A 650 -11.77 -5.69 -26.94
N SER A 651 -10.49 -5.96 -27.20
CA SER A 651 -10.03 -7.28 -27.62
C SER A 651 -10.23 -8.33 -26.52
N ALA A 652 -9.93 -7.97 -25.26
CA ALA A 652 -10.16 -8.87 -24.14
C ALA A 652 -11.65 -9.23 -24.00
N LEU A 653 -12.55 -8.25 -24.05
CA LEU A 653 -14.00 -8.45 -23.97
C LEU A 653 -14.52 -9.32 -25.10
N LYS A 654 -14.08 -9.11 -26.35
CA LYS A 654 -14.48 -9.97 -27.47
C LYS A 654 -14.12 -11.43 -27.23
N ILE A 655 -12.93 -11.71 -26.69
CA ILE A 655 -12.50 -13.09 -26.40
C ILE A 655 -13.34 -13.68 -25.26
N ILE A 656 -13.59 -12.91 -24.19
CA ILE A 656 -14.40 -13.36 -23.05
C ILE A 656 -15.83 -13.64 -23.50
N ASN A 657 -16.44 -12.75 -24.30
CA ASN A 657 -17.82 -12.85 -24.74
C ASN A 657 -18.06 -14.00 -25.75
N ASN A 658 -17.02 -14.41 -26.48
CA ASN A 658 -17.08 -15.57 -27.37
C ASN A 658 -17.01 -16.92 -26.62
N GLN A 659 -16.74 -16.93 -25.30
CA GLN A 659 -16.77 -18.17 -24.54
C GLN A 659 -18.21 -18.63 -24.29
N LYS A 660 -18.46 -19.94 -24.46
CA LYS A 660 -19.75 -20.54 -24.14
C LYS A 660 -19.96 -20.58 -22.62
N PRO A 661 -20.99 -19.93 -22.08
CA PRO A 661 -21.27 -19.96 -20.65
C PRO A 661 -21.62 -21.37 -20.15
N LEU A 662 -21.41 -21.59 -18.84
CA LEU A 662 -21.78 -22.87 -18.19
C LEU A 662 -23.28 -23.12 -18.21
N TYR A 663 -24.08 -22.07 -18.26
CA TYR A 663 -25.55 -22.13 -18.30
C TYR A 663 -26.16 -22.27 -19.73
N GLU A 664 -25.30 -22.42 -20.72
CA GLU A 664 -25.71 -22.75 -22.12
C GLU A 664 -25.17 -24.12 -22.56
N ARG A 665 -24.75 -24.93 -21.61
CA ARG A 665 -24.24 -26.30 -21.87
C ARG A 665 -25.36 -27.32 -21.86
#